data_702432bf439f38bf474b5bae89bdc2a9
#
_entry.id   702432bf439f38bf474b5bae89bdc2a9
#
_cell.length_a   1.000
_cell.length_b   1.000
_cell.length_c   1.000
_cell.angle_alpha   90.00
_cell.angle_beta   90.00
_cell.angle_gamma   90.00
#
_symmetry.space_group_name_H-M   'P 1'
#
loop_
_entity.id
_entity.type
_entity.pdbx_description
1 polymer ?
#
loop_
_entity_poly.entity_id
_entity_poly.type
_entity_poly.pdbx_seq_one_letter_code
_entity_poly.pdbx_strand_id
1 'polypeptide(L)'
;MAKNTANYGNDSIRQLKDEERVRLRPAVIFGSDGLDGCAHAAFEILSNAVDEARQGYGKLITLTAFRDGSIQVEDNGRGCPLDWNPSEKRFNWELVFCELYAGGKYNNNQGGDYDFSLGTNGLGSCATQYASEYMDVTVWRDGNKYSLHFKKGKVVGAKKKALEIEPSDENRTGTTIKWRPDLEVFTSISIPHDWYRETMRRQAVVNANVTFRLRIEGDDDEFSEEDFCYPKGIEDYVLEKVGTDYLTEPFFIEADRRGRDREDLPDYNVKITACMCFSRTFMMQEYYHNSSWLENGGSPEKAARSALTSAIDAYIKQQGKYNKNESGIKWQDVQDCLVLVTNCFSTQTSYENQTKKAINNRFIQQAMTAFFKERLSTYLIENKDAANKIMEQVLINKRSRENAEKTRQSIKTNLQQKTDMANRVQKFIDCRSKDKSRREIYIVEGDSAAGAIRTSRDAEFQGVMPVRGKILNCLKEDYPRIFKSDIIMDLMRVLGCGVEIKDKRIKNLGAFDLGNLNWNKVIICTDADVDGYHIRTLVLTMLYRLVPTLIDEGYVYIAESPLYEINCKEKTYFAYTELEKNGILKEIGDQKCSINRSKGLGENDPDMMWLTTMNPETRRLIKVEPEDVTKMETMFNLLLGNDEAGRKRHISEHGKEYLDQLDLQ
;
A
#
# COMPACT_ATOMS: atom_id res chain seq x y z
N MET A 1 -36.44 -18.70 -25.07
CA MET A 1 -35.95 -17.35 -24.73
C MET A 1 -35.67 -16.61 -26.03
N ALA A 2 -36.51 -15.66 -26.42
CA ALA A 2 -36.35 -14.87 -27.63
C ALA A 2 -35.13 -13.93 -27.46
N LYS A 3 -34.14 -14.05 -28.35
CA LYS A 3 -33.07 -13.06 -28.49
C LYS A 3 -33.70 -11.74 -28.96
N ASN A 4 -33.76 -10.76 -28.06
CA ASN A 4 -34.00 -9.37 -28.42
C ASN A 4 -32.77 -8.90 -29.24
N THR A 5 -32.83 -9.03 -30.54
CA THR A 5 -31.92 -8.37 -31.47
C THR A 5 -32.27 -6.88 -31.46
N ALA A 6 -31.62 -6.12 -30.55
CA ALA A 6 -31.63 -4.67 -30.62
C ALA A 6 -31.15 -4.28 -32.02
N ASN A 7 -32.01 -3.66 -32.80
CA ASN A 7 -31.74 -3.21 -34.17
C ASN A 7 -30.71 -2.08 -34.08
N TYR A 8 -29.41 -2.38 -34.32
CA TYR A 8 -28.36 -1.37 -34.39
C TYR A 8 -28.50 -0.63 -35.74
N GLY A 9 -29.27 0.43 -35.72
CA GLY A 9 -29.52 1.27 -36.89
C GLY A 9 -29.10 2.73 -36.66
N ASN A 10 -29.31 3.60 -37.63
CA ASN A 10 -28.91 5.01 -37.54
C ASN A 10 -29.48 5.73 -36.31
N ASP A 11 -30.67 5.36 -35.87
CA ASP A 11 -31.34 5.93 -34.69
C ASP A 11 -30.71 5.48 -33.33
N SER A 12 -29.82 4.49 -33.35
CA SER A 12 -29.13 4.02 -32.17
C SER A 12 -27.94 4.91 -31.79
N ILE A 13 -27.51 5.80 -32.69
CA ILE A 13 -26.37 6.71 -32.46
C ILE A 13 -26.92 8.06 -32.01
N ARG A 14 -26.62 8.44 -30.75
CA ARG A 14 -27.01 9.73 -30.20
C ARG A 14 -25.85 10.41 -29.48
N GLN A 15 -25.85 11.75 -29.48
CA GLN A 15 -24.93 12.53 -28.68
C GLN A 15 -25.47 12.64 -27.24
N LEU A 16 -24.64 12.32 -26.28
CA LEU A 16 -24.94 12.57 -24.85
C LEU A 16 -24.79 14.07 -24.55
N LYS A 17 -25.76 14.62 -23.82
CA LYS A 17 -25.63 15.97 -23.23
C LYS A 17 -24.59 15.96 -22.10
N ASP A 18 -24.12 17.13 -21.71
CA ASP A 18 -23.05 17.25 -20.68
C ASP A 18 -23.43 16.61 -19.35
N GLU A 19 -24.67 16.81 -18.88
CA GLU A 19 -25.22 16.13 -17.70
C GLU A 19 -25.16 14.59 -17.86
N GLU A 20 -25.62 14.08 -19.01
CA GLU A 20 -25.63 12.63 -19.28
C GLU A 20 -24.21 12.06 -19.38
N ARG A 21 -23.26 12.82 -19.96
CA ARG A 21 -21.85 12.40 -20.06
C ARG A 21 -21.25 12.16 -18.68
N VAL A 22 -21.46 13.10 -17.76
CA VAL A 22 -20.93 13.00 -16.40
C VAL A 22 -21.61 11.87 -15.62
N ARG A 23 -22.95 11.86 -15.61
CA ARG A 23 -23.70 10.90 -14.80
C ARG A 23 -23.59 9.45 -15.28
N LEU A 24 -23.53 9.22 -16.61
CA LEU A 24 -23.43 7.87 -17.19
C LEU A 24 -21.97 7.38 -17.34
N ARG A 25 -20.99 8.27 -17.33
CA ARG A 25 -19.58 7.96 -17.58
C ARG A 25 -18.64 8.70 -16.62
N PRO A 26 -18.87 8.64 -15.30
CA PRO A 26 -18.06 9.38 -14.32
C PRO A 26 -16.58 9.04 -14.40
N ALA A 27 -16.22 7.78 -14.68
CA ALA A 27 -14.84 7.33 -14.80
C ALA A 27 -14.03 8.06 -15.88
N VAL A 28 -14.68 8.56 -16.94
CA VAL A 28 -14.00 9.36 -17.99
C VAL A 28 -13.59 10.73 -17.49
N ILE A 29 -14.39 11.32 -16.58
CA ILE A 29 -14.19 12.67 -16.06
C ILE A 29 -13.35 12.63 -14.78
N PHE A 30 -13.70 11.75 -13.83
CA PHE A 30 -13.09 11.69 -12.51
C PHE A 30 -12.06 10.55 -12.37
N GLY A 31 -11.82 9.78 -13.44
CA GLY A 31 -10.88 8.66 -13.43
C GLY A 31 -11.42 7.36 -12.81
N SER A 32 -12.53 7.41 -12.09
CA SER A 32 -13.22 6.27 -11.47
C SER A 32 -14.69 6.62 -11.23
N ASP A 33 -15.54 5.60 -11.13
CA ASP A 33 -16.92 5.69 -10.63
C ASP A 33 -17.02 5.27 -9.15
N GLY A 34 -15.89 4.89 -8.54
CA GLY A 34 -15.77 4.54 -7.15
C GLY A 34 -15.38 5.73 -6.26
N LEU A 35 -14.88 5.38 -5.06
CA LEU A 35 -14.48 6.33 -4.04
C LEU A 35 -13.40 7.31 -4.53
N ASP A 36 -12.43 6.85 -5.33
CA ASP A 36 -11.37 7.71 -5.90
C ASP A 36 -11.94 8.80 -6.81
N GLY A 37 -12.96 8.48 -7.61
CA GLY A 37 -13.66 9.45 -8.45
C GLY A 37 -14.44 10.47 -7.63
N CYS A 38 -15.13 10.02 -6.57
CA CYS A 38 -15.82 10.89 -5.62
C CYS A 38 -14.84 11.85 -4.91
N ALA A 39 -13.70 11.34 -4.45
CA ALA A 39 -12.63 12.13 -3.84
C ALA A 39 -12.02 13.13 -4.84
N HIS A 40 -11.86 12.74 -6.11
CA HIS A 40 -11.39 13.65 -7.15
C HIS A 40 -12.39 14.80 -7.41
N ALA A 41 -13.70 14.54 -7.38
CA ALA A 41 -14.71 15.58 -7.48
C ALA A 41 -14.59 16.61 -6.33
N ALA A 42 -14.30 16.15 -5.10
CA ALA A 42 -14.02 17.03 -3.97
C ALA A 42 -12.76 17.89 -4.20
N PHE A 43 -11.70 17.29 -4.73
CA PHE A 43 -10.47 17.99 -5.06
C PHE A 43 -10.66 19.06 -6.16
N GLU A 44 -11.52 18.82 -7.14
CA GLU A 44 -11.81 19.81 -8.20
C GLU A 44 -12.46 21.09 -7.65
N ILE A 45 -13.35 21.00 -6.65
CA ILE A 45 -13.89 22.18 -5.97
C ILE A 45 -12.83 22.87 -5.13
N LEU A 46 -12.07 22.10 -4.33
CA LEU A 46 -10.97 22.64 -3.52
C LEU A 46 -9.93 23.37 -4.38
N SER A 47 -9.61 22.85 -5.56
CA SER A 47 -8.62 23.42 -6.47
C SER A 47 -8.97 24.85 -6.94
N ASN A 48 -10.26 25.19 -7.03
CA ASN A 48 -10.68 26.54 -7.38
C ASN A 48 -10.39 27.54 -6.25
N ALA A 49 -10.61 27.16 -4.99
CA ALA A 49 -10.24 27.97 -3.83
C ALA A 49 -8.72 28.15 -3.72
N VAL A 50 -7.95 27.09 -4.02
CA VAL A 50 -6.48 27.15 -4.08
C VAL A 50 -6.00 28.13 -5.15
N ASP A 51 -6.60 28.12 -6.34
CA ASP A 51 -6.25 29.03 -7.43
C ASP A 51 -6.48 30.50 -7.03
N GLU A 52 -7.57 30.83 -6.32
CA GLU A 52 -7.80 32.18 -5.78
C GLU A 52 -6.76 32.62 -4.74
N ALA A 53 -6.48 31.72 -3.77
CA ALA A 53 -5.49 32.00 -2.74
C ALA A 53 -4.08 32.23 -3.32
N ARG A 54 -3.71 31.50 -4.37
CA ARG A 54 -2.44 31.64 -5.09
C ARG A 54 -2.30 32.97 -5.83
N GLN A 55 -3.41 33.54 -6.28
CA GLN A 55 -3.42 34.90 -6.85
C GLN A 55 -3.32 36.01 -5.78
N GLY A 56 -3.20 35.62 -4.52
CA GLY A 56 -3.11 36.55 -3.40
C GLY A 56 -4.47 36.98 -2.83
N TYR A 57 -5.56 36.36 -3.30
CA TYR A 57 -6.91 36.64 -2.84
C TYR A 57 -7.38 35.62 -1.82
N GLY A 58 -7.38 36.01 -0.56
CA GLY A 58 -7.70 35.12 0.56
C GLY A 58 -6.51 34.32 1.04
N LYS A 59 -6.52 33.96 2.32
CA LYS A 59 -5.46 33.18 2.98
C LYS A 59 -6.00 32.02 3.82
N LEU A 60 -7.31 31.85 3.83
CA LEU A 60 -7.99 30.76 4.56
C LEU A 60 -8.90 30.02 3.61
N ILE A 61 -8.69 28.71 3.52
CA ILE A 61 -9.56 27.78 2.80
C ILE A 61 -10.05 26.77 3.83
N THR A 62 -11.38 26.65 3.97
CA THR A 62 -12.00 25.72 4.90
C THR A 62 -12.68 24.60 4.11
N LEU A 63 -12.37 23.34 4.41
CA LEU A 63 -13.09 22.18 3.96
C LEU A 63 -13.84 21.58 5.15
N THR A 64 -15.15 21.41 5.02
CA THR A 64 -15.99 20.77 6.03
C THR A 64 -16.54 19.47 5.47
N ALA A 65 -16.27 18.38 6.16
CA ALA A 65 -16.85 17.06 5.89
C ALA A 65 -17.99 16.81 6.88
N PHE A 66 -19.19 16.60 6.34
CA PHE A 66 -20.39 16.35 7.14
C PHE A 66 -20.67 14.85 7.25
N ARG A 67 -21.32 14.46 8.33
CA ARG A 67 -21.67 13.07 8.64
C ARG A 67 -22.63 12.45 7.62
N ASP A 68 -23.49 13.26 6.99
CA ASP A 68 -24.40 12.82 5.93
C ASP A 68 -23.70 12.56 4.58
N GLY A 69 -22.37 12.71 4.53
CA GLY A 69 -21.54 12.56 3.34
C GLY A 69 -21.54 13.81 2.44
N SER A 70 -22.15 14.92 2.84
CA SER A 70 -21.98 16.19 2.17
C SER A 70 -20.63 16.83 2.51
N ILE A 71 -20.15 17.67 1.60
CA ILE A 71 -18.85 18.34 1.69
C ILE A 71 -19.07 19.82 1.43
N GLN A 72 -18.35 20.67 2.15
CA GLN A 72 -18.34 22.11 1.90
C GLN A 72 -16.91 22.60 1.73
N VAL A 73 -16.69 23.44 0.73
CA VAL A 73 -15.45 24.21 0.58
C VAL A 73 -15.80 25.69 0.62
N GLU A 74 -15.05 26.42 1.41
CA GLU A 74 -15.19 27.87 1.60
C GLU A 74 -13.83 28.55 1.42
N ASP A 75 -13.79 29.63 0.66
CA ASP A 75 -12.64 30.53 0.50
C ASP A 75 -13.00 31.98 0.80
N ASN A 76 -11.96 32.78 1.07
CA ASN A 76 -12.05 34.20 1.28
C ASN A 76 -11.46 34.98 0.08
N GLY A 77 -11.62 34.44 -1.13
CA GLY A 77 -11.17 35.03 -2.37
C GLY A 77 -12.06 36.18 -2.84
N ARG A 78 -12.00 36.51 -4.13
CA ARG A 78 -12.80 37.58 -4.73
C ARG A 78 -14.29 37.25 -4.90
N GLY A 79 -14.65 35.98 -4.77
CA GLY A 79 -15.96 35.42 -5.11
C GLY A 79 -16.10 35.18 -6.61
N CYS A 80 -16.63 33.97 -6.96
CA CYS A 80 -16.87 33.59 -8.35
C CYS A 80 -17.91 34.52 -9.00
N PRO A 81 -17.64 35.11 -10.18
CA PRO A 81 -18.64 35.94 -10.87
C PRO A 81 -19.79 35.06 -11.38
N LEU A 82 -21.01 35.36 -10.96
CA LEU A 82 -22.21 34.58 -11.34
C LEU A 82 -23.18 35.37 -12.21
N ASP A 83 -22.96 36.68 -12.36
CA ASP A 83 -23.81 37.64 -13.03
C ASP A 83 -23.93 37.43 -14.55
N TRP A 84 -24.75 38.28 -15.17
CA TRP A 84 -24.94 38.31 -16.60
C TRP A 84 -23.66 38.62 -17.36
N ASN A 85 -23.29 37.79 -18.31
CA ASN A 85 -22.16 37.99 -19.20
C ASN A 85 -22.65 38.59 -20.54
N PRO A 86 -22.34 39.85 -20.82
CA PRO A 86 -22.76 40.50 -22.05
C PRO A 86 -22.19 39.87 -23.32
N SER A 87 -20.95 39.35 -23.25
CA SER A 87 -20.25 38.73 -24.38
C SER A 87 -20.86 37.39 -24.75
N GLU A 88 -21.21 36.57 -23.76
CA GLU A 88 -21.80 35.26 -23.94
C GLU A 88 -23.33 35.29 -24.00
N LYS A 89 -23.97 36.45 -23.71
CA LYS A 89 -25.42 36.64 -23.68
C LYS A 89 -26.20 35.67 -22.76
N ARG A 90 -25.60 35.36 -21.63
CA ARG A 90 -26.13 34.47 -20.59
C ARG A 90 -25.45 34.73 -19.25
N PHE A 91 -25.91 34.09 -18.18
CA PHE A 91 -25.29 34.24 -16.87
C PHE A 91 -23.99 33.43 -16.79
N ASN A 92 -22.98 33.98 -16.08
CA ASN A 92 -21.72 33.26 -15.82
C ASN A 92 -21.93 31.95 -15.05
N TRP A 93 -22.93 31.88 -14.16
CA TRP A 93 -23.22 30.63 -13.45
C TRP A 93 -23.60 29.48 -14.41
N GLU A 94 -24.26 29.77 -15.53
CA GLU A 94 -24.59 28.75 -16.55
C GLU A 94 -23.32 28.21 -17.20
N LEU A 95 -22.32 29.08 -17.42
CA LEU A 95 -21.02 28.68 -17.95
C LEU A 95 -20.24 27.83 -16.94
N VAL A 96 -20.14 28.32 -15.69
CA VAL A 96 -19.29 27.70 -14.66
C VAL A 96 -19.85 26.35 -14.18
N PHE A 97 -21.18 26.24 -14.03
CA PHE A 97 -21.80 25.06 -13.41
C PHE A 97 -22.60 24.18 -14.36
N CYS A 98 -22.91 24.62 -15.59
CA CYS A 98 -23.76 23.88 -16.52
C CYS A 98 -23.13 23.60 -17.88
N GLU A 99 -21.90 24.01 -18.12
CA GLU A 99 -21.18 23.70 -19.37
C GLU A 99 -19.79 23.14 -19.11
N LEU A 100 -19.52 22.03 -19.75
CA LEU A 100 -18.17 21.46 -19.77
C LEU A 100 -17.30 22.29 -20.72
N TYR A 101 -16.03 22.44 -20.37
CA TYR A 101 -15.06 23.25 -21.11
C TYR A 101 -15.39 24.74 -21.16
N ALA A 102 -16.11 25.25 -20.16
CA ALA A 102 -16.35 26.67 -19.98
C ALA A 102 -15.61 27.19 -18.72
N GLY A 103 -14.92 28.32 -18.84
CA GLY A 103 -14.17 28.91 -17.71
C GLY A 103 -13.33 30.10 -18.12
N GLY A 104 -12.75 30.80 -17.13
CA GLY A 104 -11.95 32.00 -17.33
C GLY A 104 -10.42 31.78 -17.31
N LYS A 105 -9.94 30.54 -17.28
CA LYS A 105 -8.52 30.22 -17.04
C LYS A 105 -7.80 29.64 -18.29
N TYR A 106 -8.20 30.03 -19.49
CA TYR A 106 -7.64 29.45 -20.73
C TYR A 106 -6.39 30.16 -21.26
N ASN A 107 -6.12 31.39 -20.85
CA ASN A 107 -5.02 32.22 -21.37
C ASN A 107 -3.79 32.21 -20.44
N ASN A 108 -3.30 31.04 -20.09
CA ASN A 108 -2.29 30.85 -19.04
C ASN A 108 -0.85 31.24 -19.46
N ASN A 109 -0.59 31.64 -20.71
CA ASN A 109 0.78 31.97 -21.19
C ASN A 109 0.92 33.42 -21.67
N GLN A 110 0.00 34.30 -21.30
CA GLN A 110 -0.03 35.69 -21.75
C GLN A 110 0.29 36.73 -20.64
N GLY A 111 0.76 36.26 -19.46
CA GLY A 111 1.13 37.11 -18.33
C GLY A 111 -0.08 37.72 -17.60
N GLY A 112 -1.20 37.01 -17.56
CA GLY A 112 -2.41 37.38 -16.85
C GLY A 112 -2.57 36.68 -15.49
N ASP A 113 -3.67 37.00 -14.81
CA ASP A 113 -4.13 36.25 -13.66
C ASP A 113 -4.27 34.75 -14.04
N TYR A 114 -3.90 33.83 -13.13
CA TYR A 114 -4.00 32.38 -13.33
C TYR A 114 -2.94 31.70 -14.22
N ASP A 115 -1.77 32.29 -14.41
CA ASP A 115 -0.69 31.69 -15.21
C ASP A 115 -0.32 30.25 -14.81
N PHE A 116 -0.50 29.88 -13.53
CA PHE A 116 -0.15 28.58 -12.98
C PHE A 116 -1.33 27.87 -12.33
N SER A 117 -2.55 28.00 -12.86
CA SER A 117 -3.75 27.45 -12.23
C SER A 117 -3.81 25.91 -12.27
N LEU A 118 -4.48 25.34 -11.25
CA LEU A 118 -4.85 23.93 -11.20
C LEU A 118 -6.02 23.61 -12.13
N GLY A 119 -7.05 24.46 -12.13
CA GLY A 119 -8.28 24.31 -12.88
C GLY A 119 -8.16 24.88 -14.29
N THR A 120 -7.53 24.20 -15.22
CA THR A 120 -7.29 24.69 -16.60
C THR A 120 -8.32 24.26 -17.63
N ASN A 121 -9.09 23.20 -17.37
CA ASN A 121 -9.96 22.57 -18.39
C ASN A 121 -11.41 23.04 -18.36
N GLY A 122 -11.82 23.86 -17.38
CA GLY A 122 -13.22 24.28 -17.24
C GLY A 122 -14.21 23.11 -17.04
N LEU A 123 -13.77 22.09 -16.32
CA LEU A 123 -14.55 20.86 -16.09
C LEU A 123 -15.00 20.71 -14.65
N GLY A 124 -14.16 21.08 -13.67
CA GLY A 124 -14.29 20.68 -12.29
C GLY A 124 -15.62 21.04 -11.63
N SER A 125 -16.00 22.32 -11.62
CA SER A 125 -17.25 22.79 -10.98
C SER A 125 -18.48 22.22 -11.67
N CYS A 126 -18.53 22.21 -13.00
CA CYS A 126 -19.62 21.70 -13.78
C CYS A 126 -19.79 20.19 -13.61
N ALA A 127 -18.69 19.44 -13.71
CA ALA A 127 -18.75 18.00 -13.56
C ALA A 127 -19.16 17.57 -12.13
N THR A 128 -18.60 18.23 -11.10
CA THR A 128 -18.98 17.95 -9.70
C THR A 128 -20.46 18.29 -9.46
N GLN A 129 -20.97 19.38 -10.02
CA GLN A 129 -22.38 19.76 -9.93
C GLN A 129 -23.26 18.67 -10.55
N TYR A 130 -22.93 18.17 -11.75
CA TYR A 130 -23.70 17.10 -12.41
C TYR A 130 -23.62 15.77 -11.66
N ALA A 131 -22.51 15.51 -10.95
CA ALA A 131 -22.32 14.28 -10.18
C ALA A 131 -22.87 14.35 -8.74
N SER A 132 -23.59 15.43 -8.40
CA SER A 132 -24.11 15.66 -7.05
C SER A 132 -25.61 15.39 -6.94
N GLU A 133 -26.03 14.91 -5.77
CA GLU A 133 -27.44 14.83 -5.39
C GLU A 133 -28.04 16.24 -5.26
N TYR A 134 -27.26 17.13 -4.62
CA TYR A 134 -27.52 18.56 -4.57
C TYR A 134 -26.22 19.35 -4.51
N MET A 135 -26.27 20.61 -4.94
CA MET A 135 -25.17 21.56 -4.76
C MET A 135 -25.75 22.94 -4.48
N ASP A 136 -25.26 23.53 -3.38
CA ASP A 136 -25.58 24.89 -2.96
C ASP A 136 -24.35 25.75 -3.15
N VAL A 137 -24.48 26.83 -3.88
CA VAL A 137 -23.41 27.81 -4.14
C VAL A 137 -23.78 29.14 -3.54
N THR A 138 -22.94 29.66 -2.66
CA THR A 138 -23.08 31.00 -2.09
C THR A 138 -21.82 31.81 -2.39
N VAL A 139 -22.00 32.99 -2.92
CA VAL A 139 -20.89 33.88 -3.25
C VAL A 139 -21.14 35.26 -2.66
N TRP A 140 -20.11 35.81 -2.01
CA TRP A 140 -20.08 37.18 -1.56
C TRP A 140 -19.14 37.99 -2.47
N ARG A 141 -19.72 38.96 -3.17
CA ARG A 141 -18.98 39.77 -4.12
C ARG A 141 -19.66 41.13 -4.32
N ASP A 142 -18.87 42.20 -4.44
CA ASP A 142 -19.33 43.56 -4.77
C ASP A 142 -20.51 44.05 -3.86
N GLY A 143 -20.47 43.69 -2.57
CA GLY A 143 -21.51 44.08 -1.59
C GLY A 143 -22.81 43.29 -1.70
N ASN A 144 -22.83 42.21 -2.46
CA ASN A 144 -24.00 41.32 -2.60
C ASN A 144 -23.65 39.87 -2.20
N LYS A 145 -24.69 39.17 -1.75
CA LYS A 145 -24.71 37.75 -1.58
C LYS A 145 -25.51 37.10 -2.72
N TYR A 146 -24.90 36.21 -3.43
CA TYR A 146 -25.47 35.43 -4.52
C TYR A 146 -25.71 34.02 -4.05
N SER A 147 -26.90 33.47 -4.34
CA SER A 147 -27.23 32.07 -3.97
C SER A 147 -27.78 31.33 -5.16
N LEU A 148 -27.32 30.07 -5.33
CA LEU A 148 -27.77 29.12 -6.36
C LEU A 148 -27.96 27.75 -5.76
N HIS A 149 -29.03 27.09 -6.19
CA HIS A 149 -29.33 25.72 -5.80
C HIS A 149 -29.44 24.79 -7.00
N PHE A 150 -28.77 23.65 -6.93
CA PHE A 150 -28.86 22.58 -7.91
C PHE A 150 -29.33 21.29 -7.25
N LYS A 151 -30.09 20.50 -7.99
CA LYS A 151 -30.53 19.16 -7.57
C LYS A 151 -30.42 18.20 -8.75
N LYS A 152 -29.66 17.12 -8.58
CA LYS A 152 -29.41 16.08 -9.59
C LYS A 152 -29.07 16.67 -10.97
N GLY A 153 -28.10 17.56 -11.04
CA GLY A 153 -27.61 18.17 -12.25
C GLY A 153 -28.47 19.34 -12.81
N LYS A 154 -29.55 19.70 -12.15
CA LYS A 154 -30.47 20.74 -12.63
C LYS A 154 -30.58 21.89 -11.63
N VAL A 155 -30.59 23.11 -12.17
CA VAL A 155 -30.85 24.28 -11.33
C VAL A 155 -32.27 24.26 -10.79
N VAL A 156 -32.44 24.63 -9.52
CA VAL A 156 -33.76 24.70 -8.88
C VAL A 156 -34.41 26.03 -9.23
N GLY A 157 -35.64 25.99 -9.71
CA GLY A 157 -36.40 27.17 -10.12
C GLY A 157 -36.32 27.50 -11.62
N ALA A 158 -36.93 28.59 -12.02
CA ALA A 158 -36.87 29.07 -13.41
C ALA A 158 -35.50 29.71 -13.71
N LYS A 159 -34.81 29.34 -14.79
CA LYS A 159 -33.45 29.81 -15.14
C LYS A 159 -33.23 31.31 -14.95
N LYS A 160 -34.18 32.16 -15.35
CA LYS A 160 -34.06 33.62 -15.18
C LYS A 160 -34.21 34.12 -13.77
N LYS A 161 -34.65 33.30 -12.81
CA LYS A 161 -34.84 33.61 -11.40
C LYS A 161 -34.08 32.64 -10.47
N ALA A 162 -33.22 31.83 -11.05
CA ALA A 162 -32.49 30.81 -10.29
C ALA A 162 -31.35 31.43 -9.44
N LEU A 163 -30.77 32.50 -9.92
CA LEU A 163 -29.78 33.28 -9.16
C LEU A 163 -30.51 34.25 -8.23
N GLU A 164 -30.42 33.99 -6.94
CA GLU A 164 -30.91 34.88 -5.90
C GLU A 164 -29.81 35.88 -5.55
N ILE A 165 -30.14 37.18 -5.51
CA ILE A 165 -29.19 38.25 -5.22
C ILE A 165 -29.76 39.11 -4.08
N GLU A 166 -29.04 39.16 -2.99
CA GLU A 166 -29.38 39.93 -1.80
C GLU A 166 -28.25 40.92 -1.46
N PRO A 167 -28.53 42.16 -1.09
CA PRO A 167 -27.51 43.03 -0.52
C PRO A 167 -26.91 42.40 0.73
N SER A 168 -25.59 42.45 0.90
CA SER A 168 -24.91 41.95 2.07
C SER A 168 -24.26 43.06 2.83
N ASP A 169 -24.61 43.19 4.12
CA ASP A 169 -23.95 44.08 5.05
C ASP A 169 -22.62 43.49 5.57
N GLU A 170 -22.33 42.24 5.24
CA GLU A 170 -21.06 41.58 5.58
C GLU A 170 -19.94 42.15 4.70
N ASN A 171 -18.96 42.76 5.32
CA ASN A 171 -17.75 43.22 4.62
C ASN A 171 -16.82 42.02 4.32
N ARG A 172 -17.33 41.05 3.55
CA ARG A 172 -16.60 39.83 3.15
C ARG A 172 -16.73 39.57 1.66
N THR A 173 -15.74 38.92 1.10
CA THR A 173 -15.77 38.31 -0.24
C THR A 173 -15.43 36.81 -0.13
N GLY A 174 -15.78 36.05 -1.13
CA GLY A 174 -15.43 34.62 -1.20
C GLY A 174 -16.52 33.76 -1.80
N THR A 175 -16.22 32.47 -1.91
CA THR A 175 -17.14 31.46 -2.45
C THR A 175 -17.30 30.33 -1.44
N THR A 176 -18.54 29.93 -1.22
CA THR A 176 -18.85 28.70 -0.45
C THR A 176 -19.64 27.76 -1.34
N ILE A 177 -19.18 26.54 -1.52
CA ILE A 177 -19.87 25.48 -2.24
C ILE A 177 -20.09 24.31 -1.29
N LYS A 178 -21.35 23.96 -1.05
CA LYS A 178 -21.75 22.76 -0.31
C LYS A 178 -22.46 21.82 -1.26
N TRP A 179 -22.05 20.55 -1.27
CA TRP A 179 -22.67 19.54 -2.12
C TRP A 179 -22.64 18.17 -1.45
N ARG A 180 -23.52 17.31 -1.93
CA ARG A 180 -23.50 15.90 -1.60
C ARG A 180 -23.30 15.09 -2.87
N PRO A 181 -22.24 14.26 -2.98
CA PRO A 181 -22.07 13.38 -4.12
C PRO A 181 -23.25 12.41 -4.27
N ASP A 182 -23.62 12.08 -5.51
CA ASP A 182 -24.79 11.24 -5.79
C ASP A 182 -24.41 9.76 -5.92
N LEU A 183 -25.05 8.89 -5.13
CA LEU A 183 -24.91 7.44 -5.20
C LEU A 183 -25.46 6.83 -6.51
N GLU A 184 -26.21 7.59 -7.31
CA GLU A 184 -26.57 7.18 -8.69
C GLU A 184 -25.39 7.35 -9.66
N VAL A 185 -24.34 8.09 -9.27
CA VAL A 185 -23.15 8.37 -10.08
C VAL A 185 -21.94 7.65 -9.55
N PHE A 186 -21.73 7.70 -8.24
CA PHE A 186 -20.61 7.04 -7.55
C PHE A 186 -21.08 5.81 -6.80
N THR A 187 -20.30 4.75 -6.86
CA THR A 187 -20.58 3.50 -6.12
C THR A 187 -20.36 3.64 -4.62
N SER A 188 -19.58 4.64 -4.18
CA SER A 188 -19.37 5.01 -2.79
C SER A 188 -19.08 6.50 -2.66
N ILE A 189 -19.61 7.12 -1.62
CA ILE A 189 -19.40 8.55 -1.29
C ILE A 189 -18.75 8.77 0.08
N SER A 190 -18.42 7.70 0.81
CA SER A 190 -17.84 7.76 2.15
C SER A 190 -16.33 7.98 2.06
N ILE A 191 -15.90 9.19 1.75
CA ILE A 191 -14.48 9.55 1.69
C ILE A 191 -13.87 9.46 3.10
N PRO A 192 -12.77 8.70 3.31
CA PRO A 192 -12.12 8.60 4.62
C PRO A 192 -11.60 9.96 5.12
N HIS A 193 -11.72 10.23 6.41
CA HIS A 193 -11.23 11.47 7.02
C HIS A 193 -9.73 11.68 6.78
N ASP A 194 -8.94 10.61 6.73
CA ASP A 194 -7.51 10.68 6.45
C ASP A 194 -7.21 11.18 5.04
N TRP A 195 -8.08 10.93 4.06
CA TRP A 195 -7.93 11.50 2.73
C TRP A 195 -8.05 13.02 2.74
N TYR A 196 -9.03 13.57 3.47
CA TYR A 196 -9.19 15.02 3.64
C TYR A 196 -7.97 15.62 4.33
N ARG A 197 -7.52 14.99 5.42
CA ARG A 197 -6.36 15.44 6.21
C ARG A 197 -5.09 15.48 5.36
N GLU A 198 -4.80 14.41 4.63
CA GLU A 198 -3.64 14.36 3.73
C GLU A 198 -3.75 15.34 2.56
N THR A 199 -4.94 15.50 1.99
CA THR A 199 -5.16 16.45 0.89
C THR A 199 -4.95 17.89 1.35
N MET A 200 -5.53 18.29 2.50
CA MET A 200 -5.37 19.64 3.06
C MET A 200 -3.90 19.92 3.41
N ARG A 201 -3.21 18.97 4.04
CA ARG A 201 -1.78 19.06 4.34
C ARG A 201 -0.95 19.26 3.09
N ARG A 202 -1.14 18.44 2.06
CA ARG A 202 -0.42 18.54 0.79
C ARG A 202 -0.64 19.89 0.11
N GLN A 203 -1.87 20.41 0.14
CA GLN A 203 -2.14 21.73 -0.40
C GLN A 203 -1.43 22.84 0.40
N ALA A 204 -1.41 22.74 1.73
CA ALA A 204 -0.72 23.71 2.59
C ALA A 204 0.81 23.72 2.34
N VAL A 205 1.41 22.55 2.12
CA VAL A 205 2.86 22.40 1.84
C VAL A 205 3.29 23.18 0.59
N VAL A 206 2.49 23.17 -0.47
CA VAL A 206 2.86 23.76 -1.76
C VAL A 206 2.27 25.15 -2.00
N ASN A 207 1.46 25.64 -1.07
CA ASN A 207 0.88 26.99 -1.10
C ASN A 207 1.24 27.74 0.21
N ALA A 208 2.48 28.20 0.28
CA ALA A 208 3.03 28.86 1.46
C ALA A 208 2.16 30.04 1.94
N ASN A 209 2.03 30.21 3.26
CA ASN A 209 1.23 31.26 3.91
C ASN A 209 -0.29 31.19 3.64
N VAL A 210 -0.81 30.09 3.11
CA VAL A 210 -2.25 29.80 3.04
C VAL A 210 -2.60 28.79 4.13
N THR A 211 -3.60 29.11 4.92
CA THR A 211 -4.13 28.21 5.95
C THR A 211 -5.23 27.35 5.36
N PHE A 212 -5.08 26.05 5.51
CA PHE A 212 -6.07 25.05 5.13
C PHE A 212 -6.71 24.50 6.40
N ARG A 213 -7.96 24.83 6.63
CA ARG A 213 -8.74 24.36 7.79
C ARG A 213 -9.61 23.19 7.41
N LEU A 214 -9.42 22.08 8.07
CA LEU A 214 -10.29 20.90 7.97
C LEU A 214 -11.26 20.92 9.15
N ARG A 215 -12.56 20.82 8.85
CA ARG A 215 -13.63 20.64 9.83
C ARG A 215 -14.32 19.31 9.59
N ILE A 216 -14.46 18.50 10.61
CA ILE A 216 -15.14 17.20 10.53
C ILE A 216 -16.25 17.18 11.55
N GLU A 217 -17.48 16.92 11.10
CA GLU A 217 -18.65 16.78 11.95
C GLU A 217 -18.59 15.47 12.74
N GLY A 218 -18.61 15.57 14.06
CA GLY A 218 -18.67 14.43 14.99
C GLY A 218 -20.09 13.95 15.28
N ASP A 219 -20.21 12.95 16.17
CA ASP A 219 -21.49 12.34 16.53
C ASP A 219 -22.41 13.29 17.35
N ASP A 220 -21.83 14.27 18.03
CA ASP A 220 -22.54 15.25 18.89
C ASP A 220 -22.89 16.54 18.17
N ASP A 221 -22.88 16.57 16.82
CA ASP A 221 -23.02 17.76 15.98
C ASP A 221 -21.92 18.82 16.25
N GLU A 222 -20.88 18.46 17.00
CA GLU A 222 -19.69 19.28 17.19
C GLU A 222 -18.70 19.04 16.05
N PHE A 223 -17.90 20.09 15.73
CA PHE A 223 -16.88 19.99 14.70
C PHE A 223 -15.49 19.91 15.31
N SER A 224 -14.74 18.89 14.93
CA SER A 224 -13.29 18.91 15.14
C SER A 224 -12.64 19.80 14.08
N GLU A 225 -11.68 20.63 14.48
CA GLU A 225 -10.96 21.52 13.56
C GLU A 225 -9.46 21.23 13.61
N GLU A 226 -8.83 21.20 12.43
CA GLU A 226 -7.39 21.01 12.26
C GLU A 226 -6.88 21.98 11.19
N ASP A 227 -5.88 22.81 11.54
CA ASP A 227 -5.29 23.79 10.64
C ASP A 227 -3.93 23.30 10.12
N PHE A 228 -3.74 23.39 8.82
CA PHE A 228 -2.49 23.14 8.13
C PHE A 228 -1.97 24.44 7.53
N CYS A 229 -0.79 24.86 7.94
CA CYS A 229 -0.13 26.06 7.41
C CYS A 229 1.39 25.89 7.48
N TYR A 230 2.04 26.07 6.35
CA TYR A 230 3.50 26.04 6.23
C TYR A 230 3.99 27.40 5.71
N PRO A 231 4.42 28.31 6.57
CA PRO A 231 4.86 29.67 6.16
C PRO A 231 5.98 29.66 5.12
N LYS A 232 6.93 28.72 5.23
CA LYS A 232 8.00 28.52 4.24
C LYS A 232 7.71 27.35 3.27
N GLY A 233 6.47 26.86 3.24
CA GLY A 233 6.04 25.80 2.33
C GLY A 233 6.82 24.50 2.50
N ILE A 234 7.41 24.02 1.39
CA ILE A 234 8.12 22.72 1.35
C ILE A 234 9.33 22.65 2.30
N GLU A 235 9.92 23.77 2.68
CA GLU A 235 11.04 23.81 3.63
C GLU A 235 10.59 23.39 5.05
N ASP A 236 9.54 24.04 5.56
CA ASP A 236 8.97 23.72 6.87
C ASP A 236 8.46 22.27 6.92
N TYR A 237 7.86 21.80 5.82
CA TYR A 237 7.37 20.43 5.72
C TYR A 237 8.50 19.39 5.77
N VAL A 238 9.59 19.61 5.03
CA VAL A 238 10.74 18.72 5.08
C VAL A 238 11.32 18.69 6.49
N LEU A 239 11.48 19.84 7.16
CA LEU A 239 11.95 19.93 8.54
C LEU A 239 11.03 19.20 9.51
N GLU A 240 9.70 19.34 9.37
CA GLU A 240 8.72 18.60 10.17
C GLU A 240 8.89 17.07 10.04
N LYS A 241 9.05 16.60 8.80
CA LYS A 241 9.14 15.15 8.51
C LYS A 241 10.45 14.53 8.98
N VAL A 242 11.55 15.23 8.85
CA VAL A 242 12.88 14.73 9.19
C VAL A 242 13.23 14.96 10.66
N GLY A 243 12.67 16.00 11.27
CA GLY A 243 13.00 16.41 12.63
C GLY A 243 14.51 16.70 12.78
N THR A 244 15.18 15.98 13.68
CA THR A 244 16.63 16.07 13.91
C THR A 244 17.42 14.91 13.27
N ASP A 245 16.75 13.96 12.64
CA ASP A 245 17.39 12.75 12.09
C ASP A 245 17.79 12.92 10.62
N TYR A 246 18.69 13.85 10.37
CA TYR A 246 19.28 14.07 9.05
C TYR A 246 20.80 13.96 9.05
N LEU A 247 21.35 13.50 7.94
CA LEU A 247 22.81 13.49 7.66
C LEU A 247 23.30 14.86 7.24
N THR A 248 22.46 15.57 6.47
CA THR A 248 22.71 16.93 5.97
C THR A 248 21.51 17.79 6.29
N GLU A 249 21.76 19.04 6.69
CA GLU A 249 20.67 19.99 6.87
C GLU A 249 19.83 20.11 5.60
N PRO A 250 18.49 20.24 5.73
CA PRO A 250 17.64 20.56 4.59
C PRO A 250 18.08 21.84 3.91
N PHE A 251 18.19 21.81 2.59
CA PHE A 251 18.52 22.99 1.80
C PHE A 251 17.50 23.23 0.70
N PHE A 252 17.11 24.48 0.57
CA PHE A 252 16.15 24.95 -0.40
C PHE A 252 16.86 25.47 -1.65
N ILE A 253 16.33 25.12 -2.82
CA ILE A 253 16.84 25.56 -4.11
C ILE A 253 15.69 25.95 -5.03
N GLU A 254 15.91 26.99 -5.85
CA GLU A 254 14.92 27.46 -6.82
C GLU A 254 15.56 27.92 -8.13
N ALA A 255 14.77 27.90 -9.19
CA ALA A 255 15.13 28.47 -10.48
C ALA A 255 13.89 28.72 -11.35
N ASP A 256 14.00 29.77 -12.19
CA ASP A 256 13.07 30.02 -13.28
C ASP A 256 13.72 29.61 -14.61
N ARG A 257 12.93 28.98 -15.48
CA ARG A 257 13.35 28.52 -16.81
C ARG A 257 12.28 28.88 -17.82
N ARG A 258 12.69 29.06 -19.09
CA ARG A 258 11.80 29.32 -20.21
C ARG A 258 12.23 28.47 -21.40
N GLY A 259 11.27 27.84 -22.06
CA GLY A 259 11.53 26.99 -23.23
C GLY A 259 10.27 26.29 -23.71
N ARG A 260 10.42 25.27 -24.53
CA ARG A 260 9.31 24.61 -25.23
C ARG A 260 9.52 23.10 -25.29
N ASP A 261 8.42 22.33 -25.41
CA ASP A 261 8.48 20.88 -25.55
C ASP A 261 8.92 20.41 -26.93
N ARG A 262 8.60 21.19 -27.99
CA ARG A 262 8.96 20.96 -29.39
C ARG A 262 9.23 22.29 -30.09
N GLU A 263 9.99 22.26 -31.17
CA GLU A 263 10.40 23.47 -31.93
C GLU A 263 9.24 24.27 -32.53
N ASP A 264 8.12 23.58 -32.84
CA ASP A 264 6.92 24.17 -33.42
C ASP A 264 5.95 24.75 -32.39
N LEU A 265 6.23 24.62 -31.08
CA LEU A 265 5.40 25.12 -30.01
C LEU A 265 5.95 26.43 -29.40
N PRO A 266 5.09 27.28 -28.82
CA PRO A 266 5.52 28.48 -28.11
C PRO A 266 6.32 28.15 -26.87
N ASP A 267 7.22 29.06 -26.48
CA ASP A 267 7.90 28.98 -25.20
C ASP A 267 6.94 29.21 -24.06
N TYR A 268 7.18 28.52 -22.93
CA TYR A 268 6.45 28.71 -21.70
C TYR A 268 7.40 28.80 -20.49
N ASN A 269 6.88 29.39 -19.40
CA ASN A 269 7.64 29.59 -18.18
C ASN A 269 7.51 28.38 -17.26
N VAL A 270 8.62 28.03 -16.60
CA VAL A 270 8.68 26.96 -15.60
C VAL A 270 9.40 27.51 -14.36
N LYS A 271 8.72 27.55 -13.24
CA LYS A 271 9.30 27.83 -11.92
C LYS A 271 9.51 26.55 -11.17
N ILE A 272 10.72 26.30 -10.70
CA ILE A 272 11.11 25.05 -10.00
C ILE A 272 11.55 25.44 -8.59
N THR A 273 10.95 24.82 -7.59
CA THR A 273 11.42 24.89 -6.21
C THR A 273 11.60 23.47 -5.68
N ALA A 274 12.64 23.25 -4.90
CA ALA A 274 12.88 21.98 -4.24
C ALA A 274 13.54 22.19 -2.88
N CYS A 275 13.15 21.35 -1.92
CA CYS A 275 13.87 21.22 -0.66
C CYS A 275 14.33 19.76 -0.54
N MET A 276 15.61 19.57 -0.21
CA MET A 276 16.17 18.24 -0.06
C MET A 276 17.16 18.15 1.10
N CYS A 277 17.23 16.95 1.68
CA CYS A 277 18.28 16.54 2.60
C CYS A 277 18.51 15.04 2.48
N PHE A 278 19.49 14.53 3.21
CA PHE A 278 19.77 13.10 3.27
C PHE A 278 19.64 12.62 4.71
N SER A 279 19.12 11.40 4.90
CA SER A 279 18.95 10.76 6.22
C SER A 279 19.39 9.29 6.15
N ARG A 280 19.67 8.68 7.31
CA ARG A 280 20.01 7.25 7.41
C ARG A 280 18.79 6.37 7.53
N THR A 281 17.75 6.86 8.16
CA THR A 281 16.60 6.09 8.64
C THR A 281 15.30 6.45 7.92
N PHE A 282 15.25 7.64 7.31
CA PHE A 282 14.05 8.18 6.69
C PHE A 282 14.30 8.51 5.21
N MET A 283 13.34 8.13 4.36
CA MET A 283 13.34 8.48 2.95
C MET A 283 11.95 8.96 2.54
N MET A 284 11.90 10.01 1.73
CA MET A 284 10.65 10.56 1.20
C MET A 284 10.92 11.27 -0.12
N GLN A 285 10.15 11.00 -1.15
CA GLN A 285 10.20 11.74 -2.40
C GLN A 285 8.77 12.13 -2.78
N GLU A 286 8.50 13.41 -2.82
CA GLU A 286 7.22 13.97 -3.23
C GLU A 286 7.41 14.98 -4.35
N TYR A 287 6.58 14.85 -5.36
CA TYR A 287 6.61 15.68 -6.55
C TYR A 287 5.28 16.38 -6.71
N TYR A 288 5.33 17.70 -6.84
CA TYR A 288 4.15 18.52 -7.06
C TYR A 288 4.30 19.34 -8.34
N HIS A 289 3.19 19.55 -9.03
CA HIS A 289 3.13 20.41 -10.20
C HIS A 289 1.83 21.22 -10.23
N ASN A 290 1.95 22.55 -10.34
CA ASN A 290 0.83 23.48 -10.22
C ASN A 290 -0.06 23.15 -8.99
N SER A 291 0.54 22.88 -7.82
CA SER A 291 -0.09 22.42 -6.58
C SER A 291 -0.75 21.03 -6.64
N SER A 292 -0.70 20.32 -7.76
CA SER A 292 -1.16 18.94 -7.86
C SER A 292 -0.08 17.97 -7.37
N TRP A 293 -0.42 17.05 -6.49
CA TRP A 293 0.48 15.97 -6.10
C TRP A 293 0.58 14.93 -7.22
N LEU A 294 1.80 14.68 -7.69
CA LEU A 294 2.08 13.72 -8.74
C LEU A 294 2.34 12.33 -8.14
N GLU A 295 1.26 11.62 -7.78
CA GLU A 295 1.34 10.27 -7.19
C GLU A 295 2.17 9.30 -8.06
N ASN A 296 2.03 9.41 -9.38
CA ASN A 296 2.74 8.59 -10.35
C ASN A 296 4.01 9.27 -10.93
N GLY A 297 4.44 10.37 -10.34
CA GLY A 297 5.67 11.09 -10.69
C GLY A 297 5.62 11.74 -12.08
N GLY A 298 6.29 11.12 -13.07
CA GLY A 298 6.39 11.64 -14.43
C GLY A 298 7.67 12.43 -14.69
N SER A 299 7.57 13.57 -15.40
CA SER A 299 8.74 14.37 -15.77
C SER A 299 9.61 14.82 -14.59
N PRO A 300 9.06 15.30 -13.47
CA PRO A 300 9.86 15.69 -12.29
C PRO A 300 10.62 14.54 -11.66
N GLU A 301 9.96 13.39 -11.47
CA GLU A 301 10.60 12.20 -10.92
C GLU A 301 11.73 11.69 -11.82
N LYS A 302 11.49 11.58 -13.13
CA LYS A 302 12.51 11.15 -14.11
C LYS A 302 13.73 12.08 -14.08
N ALA A 303 13.49 13.40 -13.96
CA ALA A 303 14.54 14.39 -13.86
C ALA A 303 15.37 14.23 -12.57
N ALA A 304 14.73 14.12 -11.42
CA ALA A 304 15.40 13.92 -10.13
C ALA A 304 16.23 12.62 -10.13
N ARG A 305 15.64 11.50 -10.56
CA ARG A 305 16.35 10.20 -10.64
C ARG A 305 17.62 10.27 -11.48
N SER A 306 17.54 10.86 -12.67
CA SER A 306 18.67 10.97 -13.58
C SER A 306 19.74 11.93 -13.06
N ALA A 307 19.33 13.14 -12.65
CA ALA A 307 20.25 14.20 -12.27
C ALA A 307 20.98 13.90 -10.95
N LEU A 308 20.25 13.51 -9.90
CA LEU A 308 20.84 13.27 -8.57
C LEU A 308 21.76 12.06 -8.61
N THR A 309 21.36 10.97 -9.28
CA THR A 309 22.25 9.81 -9.45
C THR A 309 23.54 10.19 -10.20
N SER A 310 23.42 10.94 -11.31
CA SER A 310 24.57 11.36 -12.11
C SER A 310 25.52 12.29 -11.35
N ALA A 311 25.00 13.25 -10.57
CA ALA A 311 25.80 14.21 -9.80
C ALA A 311 26.58 13.51 -8.68
N ILE A 312 25.92 12.63 -7.92
CA ILE A 312 26.55 11.88 -6.83
C ILE A 312 27.56 10.87 -7.37
N ASP A 313 27.23 10.16 -8.45
CA ASP A 313 28.15 9.21 -9.09
C ASP A 313 29.43 9.90 -9.61
N ALA A 314 29.28 11.09 -10.23
CA ALA A 314 30.41 11.89 -10.67
C ALA A 314 31.29 12.33 -9.48
N TYR A 315 30.67 12.76 -8.37
CA TYR A 315 31.40 13.14 -7.15
C TYR A 315 32.16 11.95 -6.54
N ILE A 316 31.53 10.77 -6.41
CA ILE A 316 32.19 9.55 -5.92
C ILE A 316 33.38 9.17 -6.79
N LYS A 317 33.24 9.25 -8.11
CA LYS A 317 34.33 8.99 -9.06
C LYS A 317 35.49 9.98 -8.89
N GLN A 318 35.18 11.26 -8.78
CA GLN A 318 36.17 12.31 -8.56
C GLN A 318 36.96 12.11 -7.24
N GLN A 319 36.29 11.63 -6.19
CA GLN A 319 36.92 11.32 -4.91
C GLN A 319 37.65 9.96 -4.90
N GLY A 320 37.59 9.18 -5.97
CA GLY A 320 38.27 7.88 -6.08
C GLY A 320 37.79 6.83 -5.08
N LYS A 321 36.52 6.87 -4.67
CA LYS A 321 35.98 6.01 -3.60
C LYS A 321 35.38 4.70 -4.06
N TYR A 322 35.31 4.46 -5.36
CA TYR A 322 34.96 3.15 -5.89
C TYR A 322 36.15 2.18 -5.78
N ASN A 323 35.85 0.93 -5.43
CA ASN A 323 36.84 -0.14 -5.48
C ASN A 323 37.17 -0.50 -6.95
N LYS A 324 38.27 -1.21 -7.16
CA LYS A 324 38.68 -1.67 -8.51
C LYS A 324 37.58 -2.57 -9.10
N ASN A 325 37.08 -2.23 -10.28
CA ASN A 325 35.97 -2.90 -10.99
C ASN A 325 34.60 -2.79 -10.31
N GLU A 326 34.40 -1.85 -9.37
CA GLU A 326 33.11 -1.59 -8.77
C GLU A 326 32.21 -0.82 -9.75
N SER A 327 30.95 -1.27 -9.92
CA SER A 327 29.96 -0.59 -10.76
C SER A 327 29.57 0.78 -10.18
N GLY A 328 29.03 1.69 -10.99
CA GLY A 328 28.45 2.95 -10.51
C GLY A 328 27.21 2.73 -9.63
N ILE A 329 26.82 3.77 -8.91
CA ILE A 329 25.58 3.78 -8.12
C ILE A 329 24.35 3.70 -9.02
N LYS A 330 23.23 3.22 -8.47
CA LYS A 330 21.90 3.24 -9.08
C LYS A 330 20.99 4.21 -8.32
N TRP A 331 19.87 4.57 -8.92
CA TRP A 331 18.88 5.44 -8.27
C TRP A 331 18.46 4.93 -6.88
N GLN A 332 18.24 3.63 -6.74
CA GLN A 332 17.83 3.03 -5.48
C GLN A 332 18.82 3.33 -4.34
N ASP A 333 20.12 3.38 -4.63
CA ASP A 333 21.16 3.66 -3.63
C ASP A 333 21.07 5.10 -3.11
N VAL A 334 20.62 6.03 -3.96
CA VAL A 334 20.35 7.43 -3.60
C VAL A 334 18.99 7.56 -2.93
N GLN A 335 17.97 6.94 -3.50
CA GLN A 335 16.60 6.98 -3.02
C GLN A 335 16.47 6.56 -1.55
N ASP A 336 17.19 5.51 -1.15
CA ASP A 336 17.12 4.93 0.21
C ASP A 336 17.59 5.87 1.32
N CYS A 337 18.22 7.00 0.98
CA CYS A 337 18.65 8.00 1.96
C CYS A 337 18.20 9.43 1.61
N LEU A 338 17.42 9.61 0.54
CA LEU A 338 17.02 10.91 0.04
C LEU A 338 15.67 11.34 0.61
N VAL A 339 15.61 12.54 1.12
CA VAL A 339 14.37 13.29 1.39
C VAL A 339 14.30 14.43 0.41
N LEU A 340 13.29 14.43 -0.45
CA LEU A 340 13.11 15.39 -1.54
C LEU A 340 11.64 15.78 -1.68
N VAL A 341 11.35 17.04 -1.60
CA VAL A 341 10.05 17.62 -1.99
C VAL A 341 10.29 18.64 -3.08
N THR A 342 9.58 18.49 -4.18
CA THR A 342 9.66 19.44 -5.30
C THR A 342 8.32 20.06 -5.59
N ASN A 343 8.30 21.34 -5.90
CA ASN A 343 7.11 22.00 -6.39
C ASN A 343 7.47 22.77 -7.67
N CYS A 344 6.91 22.32 -8.77
CA CYS A 344 7.16 22.87 -10.10
C CYS A 344 5.89 23.55 -10.59
N PHE A 345 6.02 24.76 -11.15
CA PHE A 345 4.91 25.46 -11.79
C PHE A 345 5.23 25.71 -13.25
N SER A 346 4.25 25.55 -14.13
CA SER A 346 4.37 25.92 -15.53
C SER A 346 3.09 26.50 -16.09
N THR A 347 3.23 27.41 -17.04
CA THR A 347 2.10 28.01 -17.75
C THR A 347 1.51 27.09 -18.81
N GLN A 348 2.22 26.00 -19.17
CA GLN A 348 1.73 24.91 -20.02
C GLN A 348 2.01 23.56 -19.36
N THR A 349 0.98 22.74 -19.19
CA THR A 349 1.10 21.42 -18.57
C THR A 349 0.45 20.37 -19.43
N SER A 350 1.15 19.25 -19.64
CA SER A 350 0.63 18.05 -20.27
C SER A 350 0.49 16.96 -19.20
N TYR A 351 -0.71 16.83 -18.65
CA TYR A 351 -1.06 15.73 -17.76
C TYR A 351 -1.28 14.44 -18.55
N GLU A 352 -0.89 13.30 -17.98
CA GLU A 352 -1.14 11.99 -18.60
C GLU A 352 -2.62 11.63 -18.65
N ASN A 353 -3.39 12.12 -17.67
CA ASN A 353 -4.83 11.93 -17.58
C ASN A 353 -5.50 13.07 -16.78
N GLN A 354 -6.85 13.07 -16.75
CA GLN A 354 -7.63 14.10 -16.07
C GLN A 354 -7.39 14.12 -14.54
N THR A 355 -6.99 13.01 -13.93
CA THR A 355 -6.73 12.96 -12.47
C THR A 355 -5.45 13.70 -12.05
N LYS A 356 -4.68 14.21 -12.99
CA LYS A 356 -3.49 15.07 -12.77
C LYS A 356 -2.39 14.44 -11.92
N LYS A 357 -2.29 13.09 -11.90
CA LYS A 357 -1.33 12.32 -11.06
C LYS A 357 0.06 12.18 -11.67
N ALA A 358 0.25 12.53 -12.93
CA ALA A 358 1.55 12.55 -13.62
C ALA A 358 1.56 13.57 -14.75
N ILE A 359 2.75 14.12 -15.04
CA ILE A 359 2.98 15.00 -16.20
C ILE A 359 4.07 14.43 -17.11
N ASN A 360 3.99 14.71 -18.42
CA ASN A 360 4.91 14.18 -19.42
C ASN A 360 5.63 15.24 -20.27
N ASN A 361 5.61 16.51 -19.83
CA ASN A 361 6.29 17.60 -20.52
C ASN A 361 7.81 17.34 -20.65
N ARG A 362 8.30 17.35 -21.87
CA ARG A 362 9.72 17.11 -22.18
C ARG A 362 10.61 18.24 -21.69
N PHE A 363 10.19 19.49 -21.89
CA PHE A 363 10.97 20.65 -21.47
C PHE A 363 11.07 20.73 -19.93
N ILE A 364 9.99 20.44 -19.20
CA ILE A 364 10.02 20.39 -17.72
C ILE A 364 11.04 19.35 -17.25
N GLN A 365 11.05 18.15 -17.86
CA GLN A 365 12.04 17.12 -17.52
C GLN A 365 13.46 17.61 -17.76
N GLN A 366 13.73 18.23 -18.91
CA GLN A 366 15.06 18.75 -19.26
C GLN A 366 15.49 19.88 -18.30
N ALA A 367 14.60 20.84 -18.05
CA ALA A 367 14.85 21.97 -17.18
C ALA A 367 15.15 21.52 -15.73
N MET A 368 14.35 20.61 -15.18
CA MET A 368 14.56 20.05 -13.85
C MET A 368 15.82 19.16 -13.78
N THR A 369 16.14 18.42 -14.84
CA THR A 369 17.38 17.62 -14.90
C THR A 369 18.61 18.52 -14.82
N ALA A 370 18.64 19.58 -15.61
CA ALA A 370 19.73 20.56 -15.59
C ALA A 370 19.82 21.25 -14.22
N PHE A 371 18.70 21.71 -13.70
CA PHE A 371 18.59 22.35 -12.40
C PHE A 371 19.15 21.49 -11.25
N PHE A 372 18.66 20.27 -11.10
CA PHE A 372 19.14 19.40 -10.03
C PHE A 372 20.62 19.05 -10.18
N LYS A 373 21.06 18.77 -11.41
CA LYS A 373 22.47 18.47 -11.65
C LYS A 373 23.38 19.62 -11.29
N GLU A 374 23.03 20.83 -11.71
CA GLU A 374 23.77 22.06 -11.41
C GLU A 374 23.81 22.32 -9.91
N ARG A 375 22.62 22.40 -9.27
CA ARG A 375 22.51 22.78 -7.85
C ARG A 375 23.16 21.75 -6.92
N LEU A 376 22.94 20.46 -7.15
CA LEU A 376 23.56 19.44 -6.31
C LEU A 376 25.08 19.37 -6.55
N SER A 377 25.56 19.51 -7.77
CA SER A 377 27.01 19.53 -8.02
C SER A 377 27.68 20.70 -7.30
N THR A 378 27.07 21.89 -7.34
CA THR A 378 27.57 23.05 -6.58
C THR A 378 27.54 22.79 -5.09
N TYR A 379 26.44 22.28 -4.55
CA TYR A 379 26.31 21.95 -3.12
C TYR A 379 27.40 20.98 -2.63
N LEU A 380 27.66 19.91 -3.42
CA LEU A 380 28.69 18.90 -3.08
C LEU A 380 30.11 19.48 -3.08
N ILE A 381 30.37 20.52 -3.88
CA ILE A 381 31.70 21.20 -3.90
C ILE A 381 31.85 22.15 -2.73
N GLU A 382 30.81 22.92 -2.44
CA GLU A 382 30.81 23.95 -1.39
C GLU A 382 30.76 23.35 0.03
N ASN A 383 30.05 22.22 0.19
CA ASN A 383 29.78 21.60 1.49
C ASN A 383 30.45 20.23 1.64
N LYS A 384 31.78 20.21 1.69
CA LYS A 384 32.58 18.99 1.67
C LYS A 384 32.19 17.97 2.73
N ASP A 385 31.90 18.39 3.95
CA ASP A 385 31.52 17.49 5.06
C ASP A 385 30.15 16.82 4.77
N ALA A 386 29.20 17.60 4.32
CA ALA A 386 27.89 17.07 3.89
C ALA A 386 28.05 16.11 2.69
N ALA A 387 28.84 16.50 1.70
CA ALA A 387 29.12 15.69 0.52
C ALA A 387 29.76 14.34 0.87
N ASN A 388 30.69 14.33 1.82
CA ASN A 388 31.29 13.08 2.31
C ASN A 388 30.26 12.18 3.00
N LYS A 389 29.39 12.75 3.86
CA LYS A 389 28.32 11.98 4.51
C LYS A 389 27.35 11.38 3.49
N ILE A 390 26.96 12.15 2.46
CA ILE A 390 26.10 11.67 1.37
C ILE A 390 26.77 10.52 0.63
N MET A 391 28.02 10.73 0.21
CA MET A 391 28.81 9.73 -0.52
C MET A 391 28.94 8.43 0.26
N GLU A 392 29.30 8.50 1.55
CA GLU A 392 29.46 7.34 2.43
C GLU A 392 28.12 6.58 2.56
N GLN A 393 27.03 7.28 2.82
CA GLN A 393 25.73 6.64 2.97
C GLN A 393 25.26 5.97 1.66
N VAL A 394 25.40 6.64 0.53
CA VAL A 394 25.04 6.09 -0.78
C VAL A 394 25.89 4.86 -1.13
N LEU A 395 27.18 4.87 -0.80
CA LEU A 395 28.05 3.70 -0.98
C LEU A 395 27.67 2.54 -0.03
N ILE A 396 27.26 2.83 1.22
CA ILE A 396 26.74 1.82 2.15
C ILE A 396 25.48 1.19 1.56
N ASN A 397 24.51 2.00 1.09
CA ASN A 397 23.27 1.51 0.49
C ASN A 397 23.56 0.63 -0.75
N LYS A 398 24.45 1.09 -1.65
CA LYS A 398 24.88 0.35 -2.82
C LYS A 398 25.47 -1.01 -2.47
N ARG A 399 26.47 -1.02 -1.57
CA ARG A 399 27.18 -2.24 -1.20
C ARG A 399 26.26 -3.22 -0.47
N SER A 400 25.34 -2.71 0.36
CA SER A 400 24.29 -3.52 0.99
C SER A 400 23.37 -4.16 -0.06
N ARG A 401 22.89 -3.39 -1.02
CA ARG A 401 22.05 -3.88 -2.13
C ARG A 401 22.78 -4.93 -2.98
N GLU A 402 24.04 -4.66 -3.37
CA GLU A 402 24.84 -5.60 -4.19
C GLU A 402 25.15 -6.89 -3.44
N ASN A 403 25.41 -6.83 -2.12
CA ASN A 403 25.61 -8.02 -1.32
C ASN A 403 24.32 -8.84 -1.20
N ALA A 404 23.18 -8.19 -0.99
CA ALA A 404 21.88 -8.86 -1.00
C ALA A 404 21.59 -9.55 -2.34
N GLU A 405 21.89 -8.88 -3.45
CA GLU A 405 21.70 -9.42 -4.80
C GLU A 405 22.63 -10.60 -5.10
N LYS A 406 23.92 -10.52 -4.71
CA LYS A 406 24.87 -11.64 -4.82
C LYS A 406 24.41 -12.85 -4.00
N THR A 407 23.98 -12.61 -2.76
CA THR A 407 23.46 -13.66 -1.90
C THR A 407 22.25 -14.34 -2.54
N ARG A 408 21.30 -13.55 -3.07
CA ARG A 408 20.15 -14.06 -3.80
C ARG A 408 20.53 -14.88 -5.03
N GLN A 409 21.46 -14.41 -5.87
CA GLN A 409 21.92 -15.12 -7.05
C GLN A 409 22.59 -16.44 -6.66
N SER A 410 23.43 -16.44 -5.62
CA SER A 410 24.07 -17.67 -5.13
C SER A 410 23.05 -18.69 -4.64
N ILE A 411 22.02 -18.23 -3.93
CA ILE A 411 20.91 -19.09 -3.47
C ILE A 411 20.15 -19.65 -4.67
N LYS A 412 19.79 -18.80 -5.64
CA LYS A 412 19.08 -19.22 -6.86
C LYS A 412 19.88 -20.25 -7.65
N THR A 413 21.19 -20.00 -7.86
CA THR A 413 22.08 -20.89 -8.56
C THR A 413 22.25 -22.22 -7.83
N ASN A 414 22.41 -22.18 -6.50
CA ASN A 414 22.52 -23.37 -5.67
C ASN A 414 21.22 -24.20 -5.69
N LEU A 415 20.05 -23.56 -5.66
CA LEU A 415 18.75 -24.22 -5.77
C LEU A 415 18.59 -24.87 -7.16
N GLN A 416 18.92 -24.14 -8.24
CA GLN A 416 18.83 -24.67 -9.61
C GLN A 416 19.82 -25.80 -9.85
N GLN A 417 21.10 -25.67 -9.50
CA GLN A 417 22.10 -26.72 -9.67
C GLN A 417 21.80 -27.98 -8.85
N LYS A 418 21.23 -27.82 -7.65
CA LYS A 418 20.84 -28.96 -6.81
C LYS A 418 19.53 -29.61 -7.26
N THR A 419 18.67 -28.91 -7.96
CA THR A 419 17.46 -29.50 -8.58
C THR A 419 17.82 -30.42 -9.74
N ASP A 420 18.87 -30.08 -10.49
CA ASP A 420 19.38 -30.90 -11.61
C ASP A 420 20.23 -32.11 -11.15
N MET A 421 20.83 -32.09 -9.96
CA MET A 421 21.76 -33.11 -9.47
C MET A 421 21.20 -34.12 -8.46
N ALA A 422 19.96 -33.94 -7.97
CA ALA A 422 19.49 -34.78 -6.84
C ALA A 422 18.10 -35.37 -7.03
N ASN A 423 18.03 -36.48 -7.70
CA ASN A 423 16.82 -37.30 -7.76
C ASN A 423 16.51 -38.12 -6.47
N ARG A 424 17.16 -37.88 -5.32
CA ARG A 424 16.80 -38.56 -4.07
C ARG A 424 17.11 -37.72 -2.86
N VAL A 425 16.06 -37.05 -2.32
CA VAL A 425 16.08 -36.57 -0.93
C VAL A 425 16.15 -37.83 -0.05
N GLN A 426 17.19 -37.95 0.79
CA GLN A 426 17.37 -39.10 1.66
C GLN A 426 16.18 -39.25 2.62
N LYS A 427 15.60 -40.44 2.71
CA LYS A 427 14.49 -40.80 3.62
C LYS A 427 13.13 -40.17 3.33
N PHE A 428 13.00 -39.35 2.31
CA PHE A 428 11.69 -38.94 1.83
C PHE A 428 10.98 -40.10 1.18
N ILE A 429 9.74 -40.32 1.56
CA ILE A 429 8.89 -41.39 1.03
C ILE A 429 7.74 -40.73 0.26
N ASP A 430 7.79 -40.77 -1.06
CA ASP A 430 6.79 -40.15 -1.92
C ASP A 430 5.50 -41.01 -1.99
N CYS A 431 4.41 -40.39 -2.46
CA CYS A 431 3.17 -41.04 -2.82
C CYS A 431 3.15 -41.39 -4.33
N ARG A 432 2.19 -42.24 -4.73
CA ARG A 432 2.08 -42.71 -6.12
C ARG A 432 1.41 -41.68 -7.04
N SER A 433 0.43 -40.95 -6.53
CA SER A 433 -0.31 -39.97 -7.30
C SER A 433 0.58 -38.82 -7.76
N LYS A 434 0.36 -38.39 -8.99
CA LYS A 434 0.96 -37.18 -9.56
C LYS A 434 0.00 -35.98 -9.54
N ASP A 435 -1.23 -36.21 -9.14
CA ASP A 435 -2.26 -35.17 -9.02
C ASP A 435 -2.01 -34.33 -7.77
N LYS A 436 -1.43 -33.15 -7.96
CA LYS A 436 -1.06 -32.22 -6.89
C LYS A 436 -2.25 -31.84 -6.02
N SER A 437 -3.47 -31.80 -6.56
CA SER A 437 -4.68 -31.39 -5.82
C SER A 437 -5.10 -32.39 -4.72
N ARG A 438 -4.57 -33.62 -4.76
CA ARG A 438 -4.88 -34.67 -3.80
C ARG A 438 -3.71 -34.99 -2.87
N ARG A 439 -2.49 -34.62 -3.24
CA ARG A 439 -1.27 -35.02 -2.52
C ARG A 439 -1.16 -34.33 -1.18
N GLU A 440 -0.76 -35.09 -0.15
CA GLU A 440 -0.51 -34.59 1.19
C GLU A 440 0.89 -35.03 1.65
N ILE A 441 1.63 -34.13 2.29
CA ILE A 441 2.93 -34.42 2.87
C ILE A 441 2.86 -34.37 4.39
N TYR A 442 3.29 -35.43 5.05
CA TYR A 442 3.46 -35.49 6.49
C TYR A 442 4.92 -35.22 6.86
N ILE A 443 5.17 -34.09 7.56
CA ILE A 443 6.46 -33.77 8.14
C ILE A 443 6.46 -34.30 9.57
N VAL A 444 7.31 -35.29 9.85
CA VAL A 444 7.26 -36.08 11.08
C VAL A 444 8.54 -36.06 11.88
N GLU A 445 8.44 -36.29 13.19
CA GLU A 445 9.58 -36.30 14.10
C GLU A 445 10.34 -37.64 14.02
N GLY A 446 11.51 -37.59 13.37
CA GLY A 446 12.44 -38.73 13.36
C GLY A 446 12.04 -39.90 12.50
N ASP A 447 12.94 -40.91 12.49
CA ASP A 447 12.82 -42.08 11.65
C ASP A 447 11.78 -43.10 12.19
N SER A 448 11.58 -43.14 13.51
CA SER A 448 10.61 -44.06 14.15
C SER A 448 9.18 -43.67 13.78
N ALA A 449 8.82 -42.37 13.93
CA ALA A 449 7.52 -41.86 13.51
C ALA A 449 7.30 -42.03 12.00
N ALA A 450 8.33 -41.78 11.19
CA ALA A 450 8.27 -42.02 9.75
C ALA A 450 8.02 -43.50 9.39
N GLY A 451 8.56 -44.45 10.18
CA GLY A 451 8.31 -45.88 10.05
C GLY A 451 6.86 -46.24 10.33
N ALA A 452 6.29 -45.75 11.44
CA ALA A 452 4.90 -45.97 11.81
C ALA A 452 3.93 -45.39 10.76
N ILE A 453 4.15 -44.12 10.36
CA ILE A 453 3.32 -43.47 9.36
C ILE A 453 3.44 -44.14 7.98
N ARG A 454 4.61 -44.63 7.61
CA ARG A 454 4.83 -45.35 6.35
C ARG A 454 3.94 -46.59 6.26
N THR A 455 3.74 -47.31 7.36
CA THR A 455 2.87 -48.53 7.39
C THR A 455 1.40 -48.18 7.48
N SER A 456 1.04 -47.02 8.05
CA SER A 456 -0.34 -46.60 8.29
C SER A 456 -0.94 -45.73 7.20
N ARG A 457 -0.12 -45.12 6.34
CA ARG A 457 -0.56 -44.12 5.34
C ARG A 457 -1.28 -44.74 4.13
N ASP A 458 -2.08 -43.97 3.44
CA ASP A 458 -2.47 -44.26 2.08
C ASP A 458 -1.32 -43.89 1.12
N ALA A 459 -0.64 -44.93 0.59
CA ALA A 459 0.50 -44.73 -0.31
C ALA A 459 0.10 -44.10 -1.66
N GLU A 460 -1.18 -43.99 -1.97
CA GLU A 460 -1.65 -43.36 -3.20
C GLU A 460 -1.41 -41.84 -3.19
N PHE A 461 -1.73 -41.14 -2.10
CA PHE A 461 -1.67 -39.67 -2.08
C PHE A 461 -0.92 -39.05 -0.88
N GLN A 462 -0.51 -39.89 0.11
CA GLN A 462 0.22 -39.39 1.29
C GLN A 462 1.71 -39.67 1.21
N GLY A 463 2.54 -38.61 1.22
CA GLY A 463 3.99 -38.67 1.34
C GLY A 463 4.45 -38.43 2.78
N VAL A 464 5.69 -38.85 3.11
CA VAL A 464 6.27 -38.71 4.45
C VAL A 464 7.69 -38.16 4.37
N MET A 465 7.98 -37.13 5.16
CA MET A 465 9.31 -36.53 5.30
C MET A 465 9.73 -36.48 6.77
N PRO A 466 10.71 -37.27 7.20
CA PRO A 466 11.22 -37.25 8.56
C PRO A 466 12.12 -36.01 8.78
N VAL A 467 11.95 -35.35 9.91
CA VAL A 467 12.84 -34.29 10.43
C VAL A 467 13.61 -34.90 11.61
N ARG A 468 14.93 -34.85 11.53
CA ARG A 468 15.78 -35.42 12.59
C ARG A 468 16.14 -34.34 13.60
N GLY A 469 15.53 -34.43 14.77
CA GLY A 469 15.79 -33.50 15.89
C GLY A 469 15.32 -32.08 15.61
N LYS A 470 15.70 -31.17 16.48
CA LYS A 470 15.34 -29.75 16.41
C LYS A 470 16.06 -29.08 15.24
N ILE A 471 15.30 -28.61 14.24
CA ILE A 471 15.85 -27.86 13.11
C ILE A 471 16.30 -26.46 13.55
N LEU A 472 17.08 -25.82 12.70
CA LEU A 472 17.57 -24.46 12.93
C LEU A 472 16.42 -23.47 13.10
N ASN A 473 16.52 -22.56 14.08
CA ASN A 473 15.56 -21.46 14.20
C ASN A 473 15.82 -20.42 13.10
N CYS A 474 15.01 -20.48 12.04
CA CYS A 474 15.16 -19.63 10.86
C CYS A 474 14.94 -18.13 11.11
N LEU A 475 14.37 -17.71 12.25
CA LEU A 475 14.23 -16.29 12.59
C LEU A 475 15.49 -15.70 13.23
N LYS A 476 16.33 -16.54 13.84
CA LYS A 476 17.57 -16.11 14.50
C LYS A 476 18.80 -16.17 13.60
N GLU A 477 18.70 -16.87 12.48
CA GLU A 477 19.82 -17.14 11.60
C GLU A 477 19.72 -16.38 10.28
N ASP A 478 20.88 -16.10 9.68
CA ASP A 478 20.94 -15.50 8.35
C ASP A 478 20.68 -16.54 7.24
N TYR A 479 20.25 -16.07 6.08
CA TYR A 479 19.95 -16.95 4.94
C TYR A 479 21.12 -17.86 4.52
N PRO A 480 22.38 -17.40 4.44
CA PRO A 480 23.52 -18.26 4.14
C PRO A 480 23.66 -19.45 5.08
N ARG A 481 23.34 -19.28 6.37
CA ARG A 481 23.41 -20.37 7.37
C ARG A 481 22.19 -21.29 7.28
N ILE A 482 21.00 -20.73 7.07
CA ILE A 482 19.76 -21.50 6.84
C ILE A 482 19.94 -22.46 5.66
N PHE A 483 20.46 -21.97 4.53
CA PHE A 483 20.63 -22.78 3.32
C PHE A 483 21.84 -23.74 3.34
N LYS A 484 22.66 -23.72 4.38
CA LYS A 484 23.65 -24.78 4.65
C LYS A 484 23.04 -25.98 5.37
N SER A 485 21.84 -25.85 5.93
CA SER A 485 21.15 -26.95 6.61
C SER A 485 20.56 -27.93 5.58
N ASP A 486 21.06 -29.15 5.54
CA ASP A 486 20.57 -30.17 4.61
C ASP A 486 19.09 -30.51 4.84
N ILE A 487 18.63 -30.54 6.11
CA ILE A 487 17.24 -30.81 6.46
C ILE A 487 16.31 -29.75 5.89
N ILE A 488 16.65 -28.48 6.04
CA ILE A 488 15.86 -27.36 5.51
C ILE A 488 15.84 -27.40 3.98
N MET A 489 17.01 -27.66 3.37
CA MET A 489 17.11 -27.78 1.92
C MET A 489 16.31 -28.97 1.38
N ASP A 490 16.29 -30.09 2.07
CA ASP A 490 15.51 -31.26 1.68
C ASP A 490 14.01 -31.02 1.81
N LEU A 491 13.56 -30.36 2.89
CA LEU A 491 12.17 -29.92 3.03
C LEU A 491 11.75 -28.99 1.89
N MET A 492 12.56 -27.98 1.55
CA MET A 492 12.26 -27.07 0.45
C MET A 492 12.19 -27.79 -0.91
N ARG A 493 13.03 -28.79 -1.16
CA ARG A 493 12.98 -29.64 -2.37
C ARG A 493 11.71 -30.48 -2.43
N VAL A 494 11.33 -31.07 -1.30
CA VAL A 494 10.11 -31.89 -1.20
C VAL A 494 8.86 -31.04 -1.43
N LEU A 495 8.83 -29.82 -0.90
CA LEU A 495 7.72 -28.87 -1.16
C LEU A 495 7.64 -28.47 -2.64
N GLY A 496 8.78 -28.19 -3.28
CA GLY A 496 8.88 -27.94 -4.71
C GLY A 496 8.56 -26.51 -5.17
N CYS A 497 8.00 -25.66 -4.30
CA CYS A 497 7.54 -24.31 -4.65
C CYS A 497 8.66 -23.23 -4.62
N GLY A 498 9.91 -23.59 -4.30
CA GLY A 498 11.01 -22.64 -4.15
C GLY A 498 10.96 -21.91 -2.81
N VAL A 499 11.63 -20.75 -2.71
CA VAL A 499 11.78 -19.97 -1.48
C VAL A 499 11.35 -18.54 -1.70
N GLU A 500 10.54 -18.01 -0.79
CA GLU A 500 10.11 -16.62 -0.74
C GLU A 500 10.98 -15.83 0.24
N ILE A 501 11.85 -14.97 -0.28
CA ILE A 501 12.69 -14.12 0.57
C ILE A 501 12.00 -12.78 0.76
N LYS A 502 11.41 -12.56 1.95
CA LYS A 502 10.88 -11.25 2.36
C LYS A 502 12.03 -10.43 2.98
N ASP A 503 12.68 -9.61 2.17
CA ASP A 503 13.50 -8.51 2.69
C ASP A 503 12.79 -7.19 2.33
N LYS A 504 12.52 -6.32 3.32
CA LYS A 504 11.89 -5.00 3.10
C LYS A 504 12.66 -4.13 2.08
N ARG A 505 13.95 -4.43 1.86
CA ARG A 505 14.83 -3.79 0.88
C ARG A 505 14.79 -4.43 -0.51
N ILE A 506 14.22 -5.61 -0.65
CA ILE A 506 14.25 -6.40 -1.88
C ILE A 506 12.81 -6.82 -2.20
N LYS A 507 12.10 -5.99 -2.94
CA LYS A 507 10.76 -6.31 -3.42
C LYS A 507 10.82 -7.48 -4.42
N ASN A 508 10.07 -8.56 -4.16
CA ASN A 508 9.75 -9.68 -5.08
C ASN A 508 10.94 -10.42 -5.68
N LEU A 509 11.78 -11.04 -4.85
CA LEU A 509 12.97 -11.75 -5.34
C LEU A 509 13.07 -13.19 -4.80
N GLY A 510 11.99 -13.94 -4.91
CA GLY A 510 12.00 -15.38 -4.68
C GLY A 510 12.01 -16.16 -5.99
N ALA A 511 12.64 -17.33 -5.98
CA ALA A 511 12.32 -18.37 -6.94
C ALA A 511 11.01 -19.09 -6.53
N PHE A 512 10.20 -18.43 -5.70
CA PHE A 512 8.92 -18.95 -5.21
C PHE A 512 7.87 -18.89 -6.32
N ASP A 513 7.23 -20.03 -6.55
CA ASP A 513 6.07 -20.17 -7.43
C ASP A 513 5.11 -21.18 -6.81
N LEU A 514 3.96 -20.69 -6.36
CA LEU A 514 2.93 -21.52 -5.74
C LEU A 514 2.41 -22.61 -6.71
N GLY A 515 2.40 -22.36 -8.02
CA GLY A 515 2.01 -23.34 -9.04
C GLY A 515 2.93 -24.57 -9.09
N ASN A 516 4.16 -24.43 -8.60
CA ASN A 516 5.12 -25.53 -8.49
C ASN A 516 4.99 -26.33 -7.20
N LEU A 517 4.18 -25.89 -6.23
CA LEU A 517 3.94 -26.68 -5.01
C LEU A 517 3.47 -28.08 -5.36
N ASN A 518 4.10 -29.09 -4.75
CA ASN A 518 3.81 -30.48 -5.03
C ASN A 518 2.66 -31.07 -4.20
N TRP A 519 2.13 -30.30 -3.23
CA TRP A 519 1.25 -30.80 -2.18
C TRP A 519 0.03 -29.90 -1.99
N ASN A 520 -1.14 -30.54 -1.86
CA ASN A 520 -2.38 -29.86 -1.47
C ASN A 520 -2.44 -29.54 0.02
N LYS A 521 -1.79 -30.40 0.84
CA LYS A 521 -1.65 -30.16 2.28
C LYS A 521 -0.24 -30.47 2.75
N VAL A 522 0.31 -29.56 3.56
CA VAL A 522 1.56 -29.74 4.31
C VAL A 522 1.19 -29.93 5.77
N ILE A 523 1.32 -31.17 6.24
CA ILE A 523 0.82 -31.61 7.54
C ILE A 523 2.01 -31.84 8.48
N ILE A 524 2.09 -31.08 9.57
CA ILE A 524 3.09 -31.25 10.61
C ILE A 524 2.53 -32.24 11.62
N CYS A 525 3.21 -33.36 11.80
CA CYS A 525 2.81 -34.44 12.69
C CYS A 525 3.98 -34.82 13.61
N THR A 526 3.94 -34.30 14.84
CA THR A 526 4.98 -34.50 15.87
C THR A 526 4.37 -35.15 17.10
N ASP A 527 5.22 -35.71 17.95
CA ASP A 527 4.80 -36.27 19.21
C ASP A 527 4.08 -35.20 20.08
N ALA A 528 3.20 -35.65 20.94
CA ALA A 528 2.42 -34.76 21.80
C ALA A 528 3.15 -34.47 23.13
N ASP A 529 4.47 -34.27 23.05
CA ASP A 529 5.34 -33.91 24.18
C ASP A 529 6.05 -32.56 23.94
N VAL A 530 6.87 -32.13 24.91
CA VAL A 530 7.62 -30.86 24.84
C VAL A 530 8.56 -30.79 23.67
N ASP A 531 9.22 -31.87 23.31
CA ASP A 531 10.16 -31.92 22.18
C ASP A 531 9.42 -31.87 20.85
N GLY A 532 8.30 -32.57 20.72
CA GLY A 532 7.42 -32.49 19.56
C GLY A 532 6.84 -31.09 19.35
N TYR A 533 6.45 -30.40 20.41
CA TYR A 533 6.02 -28.97 20.32
C TYR A 533 7.15 -28.06 19.87
N HIS A 534 8.39 -28.28 20.31
CA HIS A 534 9.55 -27.54 19.84
C HIS A 534 9.78 -27.75 18.33
N ILE A 535 9.75 -29.01 17.88
CA ILE A 535 9.97 -29.33 16.46
C ILE A 535 8.85 -28.75 15.59
N ARG A 536 7.59 -28.87 16.02
CA ARG A 536 6.43 -28.25 15.38
C ARG A 536 6.63 -26.74 15.22
N THR A 537 7.01 -26.05 16.28
CA THR A 537 7.24 -24.61 16.29
C THR A 537 8.38 -24.21 15.36
N LEU A 538 9.47 -24.98 15.32
CA LEU A 538 10.61 -24.69 14.45
C LEU A 538 10.27 -24.93 12.96
N VAL A 539 9.47 -25.96 12.64
CA VAL A 539 8.97 -26.20 11.28
C VAL A 539 8.04 -25.09 10.84
N LEU A 540 7.11 -24.65 11.69
CA LEU A 540 6.26 -23.49 11.43
C LEU A 540 7.08 -22.22 11.20
N THR A 541 8.12 -21.99 12.04
CA THR A 541 9.04 -20.85 11.89
C THR A 541 9.79 -20.88 10.55
N MET A 542 10.21 -22.06 10.11
CA MET A 542 10.83 -22.26 8.81
C MET A 542 9.86 -21.93 7.67
N LEU A 543 8.63 -22.44 7.71
CA LEU A 543 7.60 -22.17 6.71
C LEU A 543 7.28 -20.66 6.68
N TYR A 544 7.07 -20.05 7.84
CA TYR A 544 6.83 -18.61 7.97
C TYR A 544 7.98 -17.76 7.39
N ARG A 545 9.23 -18.17 7.60
CA ARG A 545 10.41 -17.41 7.14
C ARG A 545 10.72 -17.60 5.65
N LEU A 546 10.51 -18.80 5.12
CA LEU A 546 10.97 -19.19 3.79
C LEU A 546 9.85 -19.28 2.74
N VAL A 547 8.62 -19.57 3.16
CA VAL A 547 7.45 -19.75 2.28
C VAL A 547 6.15 -19.31 2.98
N PRO A 548 6.07 -18.06 3.50
CA PRO A 548 4.92 -17.59 4.27
C PRO A 548 3.60 -17.71 3.50
N THR A 549 3.60 -17.57 2.19
CA THR A 549 2.42 -17.75 1.34
C THR A 549 1.73 -19.10 1.56
N LEU A 550 2.45 -20.16 1.95
CA LEU A 550 1.80 -21.46 2.25
C LEU A 550 0.93 -21.40 3.51
N ILE A 551 1.26 -20.53 4.47
CA ILE A 551 0.45 -20.31 5.66
C ILE A 551 -0.72 -19.39 5.30
N ASP A 552 -0.44 -18.29 4.60
CA ASP A 552 -1.44 -17.28 4.21
C ASP A 552 -2.55 -17.90 3.32
N GLU A 553 -2.19 -18.80 2.42
CA GLU A 553 -3.12 -19.49 1.51
C GLU A 553 -3.72 -20.78 2.11
N GLY A 554 -3.37 -21.13 3.37
CA GLY A 554 -3.98 -22.21 4.11
C GLY A 554 -3.58 -23.62 3.68
N TYR A 555 -2.34 -23.80 3.20
CA TYR A 555 -1.78 -25.12 2.86
C TYR A 555 -1.21 -25.88 4.06
N VAL A 556 -1.01 -25.22 5.21
CA VAL A 556 -0.30 -25.78 6.37
C VAL A 556 -1.30 -26.27 7.41
N TYR A 557 -1.08 -27.48 7.89
CA TYR A 557 -1.92 -28.15 8.89
C TYR A 557 -1.07 -28.77 9.99
N ILE A 558 -1.65 -28.93 11.17
CA ILE A 558 -1.11 -29.69 12.29
C ILE A 558 -2.00 -30.91 12.50
N ALA A 559 -1.42 -32.11 12.49
CA ALA A 559 -2.15 -33.30 12.84
C ALA A 559 -2.21 -33.46 14.36
N GLU A 560 -3.39 -33.73 14.89
CA GLU A 560 -3.59 -34.15 16.28
C GLU A 560 -3.54 -35.66 16.37
N SER A 561 -2.64 -36.19 17.21
CA SER A 561 -2.58 -37.59 17.56
C SER A 561 -3.20 -37.78 18.94
N PRO A 562 -3.95 -38.89 19.18
CA PRO A 562 -4.55 -39.10 20.48
C PRO A 562 -3.49 -39.40 21.55
N LEU A 563 -3.71 -38.81 22.74
CA LEU A 563 -2.86 -39.04 23.91
C LEU A 563 -3.22 -40.36 24.63
N TYR A 564 -4.48 -40.77 24.51
CA TYR A 564 -5.00 -41.94 25.20
C TYR A 564 -5.78 -42.83 24.25
N GLU A 565 -5.52 -44.13 24.35
CA GLU A 565 -6.31 -45.22 23.79
C GLU A 565 -7.00 -45.96 24.94
N ILE A 566 -8.34 -46.02 24.87
CA ILE A 566 -9.18 -46.65 25.89
C ILE A 566 -9.83 -47.87 25.26
N ASN A 567 -9.29 -49.03 25.56
CA ASN A 567 -9.75 -50.29 25.01
C ASN A 567 -10.77 -50.97 25.93
N CYS A 568 -12.02 -50.99 25.51
CA CYS A 568 -13.10 -51.73 26.13
C CYS A 568 -13.40 -52.99 25.32
N LYS A 569 -14.11 -53.97 25.88
CA LYS A 569 -14.32 -55.27 25.24
C LYS A 569 -14.90 -55.22 23.82
N GLU A 570 -15.70 -54.22 23.52
CA GLU A 570 -16.43 -54.12 22.24
C GLU A 570 -16.02 -52.93 21.40
N LYS A 571 -15.29 -51.92 21.99
CA LYS A 571 -14.99 -50.68 21.30
C LYS A 571 -13.73 -50.04 21.87
N THR A 572 -12.89 -49.49 20.98
CA THR A 572 -11.75 -48.64 21.33
C THR A 572 -12.14 -47.20 21.17
N TYR A 573 -11.83 -46.38 22.19
CA TYR A 573 -12.03 -44.92 22.17
C TYR A 573 -10.68 -44.23 22.19
N PHE A 574 -10.62 -43.06 21.56
CA PHE A 574 -9.43 -42.23 21.49
C PHE A 574 -9.71 -40.88 22.14
N ALA A 575 -8.83 -40.43 23.03
CA ALA A 575 -8.91 -39.13 23.66
C ALA A 575 -7.64 -38.31 23.36
N TYR A 576 -7.85 -37.09 23.01
CA TYR A 576 -6.78 -36.17 22.61
C TYR A 576 -6.37 -35.22 23.75
N THR A 577 -7.17 -35.13 24.78
CA THR A 577 -6.91 -34.37 26.00
C THR A 577 -7.30 -35.18 27.24
N GLU A 578 -6.75 -34.80 28.39
CA GLU A 578 -7.16 -35.37 29.70
C GLU A 578 -8.66 -35.20 29.95
N LEU A 579 -9.20 -34.05 29.54
CA LEU A 579 -10.61 -33.74 29.68
C LEU A 579 -11.52 -34.64 28.84
N GLU A 580 -11.13 -34.93 27.60
CA GLU A 580 -11.83 -35.91 26.73
C GLU A 580 -11.76 -37.29 27.32
N LYS A 581 -10.59 -37.75 27.82
CA LYS A 581 -10.45 -39.05 28.52
C LYS A 581 -11.42 -39.14 29.66
N ASN A 582 -11.48 -38.16 30.53
CA ASN A 582 -12.38 -38.17 31.70
C ASN A 582 -13.85 -38.14 31.27
N GLY A 583 -14.19 -37.47 30.18
CA GLY A 583 -15.52 -37.50 29.58
C GLY A 583 -15.90 -38.90 29.10
N ILE A 584 -15.03 -39.51 28.33
CA ILE A 584 -15.22 -40.88 27.81
C ILE A 584 -15.37 -41.89 28.96
N LEU A 585 -14.53 -41.80 30.01
CA LEU A 585 -14.60 -42.68 31.16
C LEU A 585 -15.94 -42.55 31.91
N LYS A 586 -16.50 -41.34 32.00
CA LYS A 586 -17.83 -41.10 32.57
C LYS A 586 -18.96 -41.73 31.75
N GLU A 587 -18.85 -41.71 30.42
CA GLU A 587 -19.83 -42.31 29.52
C GLU A 587 -19.77 -43.85 29.58
N ILE A 588 -18.57 -44.43 29.68
CA ILE A 588 -18.36 -45.89 29.74
C ILE A 588 -18.83 -46.48 31.07
N GLY A 589 -18.79 -45.68 32.16
CA GLY A 589 -19.19 -46.12 33.51
C GLY A 589 -18.28 -47.22 34.04
N ASP A 590 -18.86 -48.27 34.70
CA ASP A 590 -18.13 -49.35 35.41
C ASP A 590 -17.59 -50.47 34.46
N GLN A 591 -17.56 -50.23 33.15
CA GLN A 591 -16.98 -51.24 32.22
C GLN A 591 -15.47 -51.38 32.43
N LYS A 592 -14.98 -52.62 32.44
CA LYS A 592 -13.54 -52.86 32.49
C LYS A 592 -12.89 -52.49 31.16
N CYS A 593 -12.11 -51.43 31.18
CA CYS A 593 -11.33 -50.95 30.06
C CYS A 593 -9.85 -50.85 30.45
N SER A 594 -8.96 -51.04 29.48
CA SER A 594 -7.54 -50.74 29.61
C SER A 594 -7.27 -49.36 29.01
N ILE A 595 -6.49 -48.56 29.68
CA ILE A 595 -6.11 -47.22 29.23
C ILE A 595 -4.61 -47.26 28.92
N ASN A 596 -4.28 -47.02 27.64
CA ASN A 596 -2.90 -46.89 27.19
C ASN A 596 -2.64 -45.43 26.91
N ARG A 597 -1.54 -44.86 27.43
CA ARG A 597 -1.06 -43.54 27.07
C ARG A 597 -0.06 -43.63 25.93
N SER A 598 -0.31 -42.96 24.82
CA SER A 598 0.64 -42.86 23.71
C SER A 598 1.78 -41.90 24.13
N LYS A 599 3.01 -42.39 24.08
CA LYS A 599 4.20 -41.59 24.42
C LYS A 599 4.88 -41.00 23.19
N GLY A 600 4.65 -41.58 22.04
CA GLY A 600 5.20 -41.08 20.77
C GLY A 600 4.57 -41.80 19.55
N LEU A 601 4.59 -41.10 18.41
CA LEU A 601 4.01 -41.59 17.14
C LEU A 601 4.63 -42.94 16.68
N GLY A 602 5.88 -43.16 17.01
CA GLY A 602 6.61 -44.39 16.63
C GLY A 602 6.19 -45.64 17.37
N GLU A 603 5.46 -45.52 18.47
CA GLU A 603 5.01 -46.63 19.32
C GLU A 603 3.55 -47.02 19.03
N ASN A 604 2.83 -46.22 18.24
CA ASN A 604 1.41 -46.43 17.96
C ASN A 604 1.19 -47.55 16.95
N ASP A 605 0.12 -48.33 17.18
CA ASP A 605 -0.32 -49.35 16.25
C ASP A 605 -0.70 -48.75 14.88
N PRO A 606 -0.33 -49.39 13.76
CA PRO A 606 -0.65 -48.91 12.41
C PRO A 606 -2.15 -48.68 12.17
N ASP A 607 -3.02 -49.52 12.69
CA ASP A 607 -4.47 -49.39 12.51
C ASP A 607 -5.03 -48.23 13.30
N MET A 608 -4.50 -48.01 14.52
CA MET A 608 -4.78 -46.80 15.30
C MET A 608 -4.33 -45.52 14.58
N MET A 609 -3.09 -45.50 14.08
CA MET A 609 -2.55 -44.38 13.33
C MET A 609 -3.38 -44.09 12.08
N TRP A 610 -3.84 -45.12 11.38
CA TRP A 610 -4.75 -44.92 10.25
C TRP A 610 -6.03 -44.20 10.70
N LEU A 611 -6.74 -44.77 11.69
CA LEU A 611 -8.04 -44.30 12.13
C LEU A 611 -7.99 -42.88 12.72
N THR A 612 -6.92 -42.52 13.41
CA THR A 612 -6.86 -41.29 14.19
C THR A 612 -6.10 -40.11 13.52
N THR A 613 -5.10 -40.44 12.69
CA THR A 613 -4.13 -39.45 12.20
C THR A 613 -4.03 -39.40 10.67
N MET A 614 -4.22 -40.53 9.97
CA MET A 614 -3.96 -40.61 8.53
C MET A 614 -5.22 -40.60 7.68
N ASN A 615 -6.31 -41.21 8.11
CA ASN A 615 -7.55 -41.34 7.34
C ASN A 615 -8.23 -39.98 7.20
N PRO A 616 -8.43 -39.46 5.97
CA PRO A 616 -9.06 -38.17 5.74
C PRO A 616 -10.44 -37.99 6.37
N GLU A 617 -11.19 -39.07 6.58
CA GLU A 617 -12.56 -39.04 7.10
C GLU A 617 -12.63 -38.96 8.63
N THR A 618 -11.59 -39.44 9.33
CA THR A 618 -11.64 -39.56 10.80
C THR A 618 -10.56 -38.81 11.54
N ARG A 619 -9.48 -38.43 10.87
CA ARG A 619 -8.37 -37.67 11.44
C ARG A 619 -8.77 -36.27 11.87
N ARG A 620 -8.07 -35.70 12.86
CA ARG A 620 -8.18 -34.31 13.27
C ARG A 620 -7.01 -33.51 12.72
N LEU A 621 -7.30 -32.50 11.93
CA LEU A 621 -6.31 -31.54 11.42
C LEU A 621 -6.69 -30.13 11.87
N ILE A 622 -5.74 -29.45 12.50
CA ILE A 622 -5.84 -28.02 12.77
C ILE A 622 -5.24 -27.27 11.58
N LYS A 623 -6.03 -26.50 10.89
CA LYS A 623 -5.52 -25.60 9.83
C LYS A 623 -4.81 -24.43 10.46
N VAL A 624 -3.60 -24.12 9.97
CA VAL A 624 -2.83 -22.98 10.44
C VAL A 624 -3.27 -21.75 9.64
N GLU A 625 -4.07 -20.91 10.25
CA GLU A 625 -4.58 -19.68 9.65
C GLU A 625 -4.18 -18.48 10.50
N PRO A 626 -3.63 -17.41 9.91
CA PRO A 626 -3.40 -16.17 10.64
C PRO A 626 -4.74 -15.41 10.80
N GLU A 627 -5.16 -15.16 12.02
CA GLU A 627 -6.30 -14.26 12.28
C GLU A 627 -5.99 -12.81 11.89
N ASP A 628 -4.71 -12.41 12.04
CA ASP A 628 -4.19 -11.08 11.74
C ASP A 628 -2.71 -11.20 11.40
N VAL A 629 -2.34 -10.85 10.18
CA VAL A 629 -0.96 -10.95 9.67
C VAL A 629 0.01 -10.14 10.52
N THR A 630 -0.39 -8.96 10.99
CA THR A 630 0.46 -8.08 11.81
C THR A 630 0.69 -8.66 13.21
N LYS A 631 -0.36 -9.23 13.81
CA LYS A 631 -0.24 -9.93 15.09
C LYS A 631 0.60 -11.18 14.99
N MET A 632 0.45 -11.94 13.90
CA MET A 632 1.26 -13.11 13.61
C MET A 632 2.75 -12.76 13.52
N GLU A 633 3.11 -11.74 12.74
CA GLU A 633 4.49 -11.26 12.62
C GLU A 633 5.05 -10.82 13.99
N THR A 634 4.28 -10.08 14.74
CA THR A 634 4.67 -9.61 16.08
C THR A 634 4.90 -10.79 17.03
N MET A 635 4.03 -11.79 17.03
CA MET A 635 4.11 -12.97 17.89
C MET A 635 5.31 -13.86 17.53
N PHE A 636 5.54 -14.12 16.24
CA PHE A 636 6.73 -14.87 15.81
C PHE A 636 8.04 -14.17 16.20
N ASN A 637 8.12 -12.86 16.01
CA ASN A 637 9.29 -12.06 16.39
C ASN A 637 9.49 -12.03 17.91
N LEU A 638 8.41 -11.91 18.68
CA LEU A 638 8.44 -11.89 20.15
C LEU A 638 8.89 -13.24 20.73
N LEU A 639 8.24 -14.33 20.32
CA LEU A 639 8.48 -15.65 20.90
C LEU A 639 9.76 -16.31 20.36
N LEU A 640 10.08 -16.13 19.09
CA LEU A 640 11.12 -16.89 18.39
C LEU A 640 12.27 -16.04 17.86
N GLY A 641 12.10 -14.70 17.85
CA GLY A 641 13.11 -13.74 17.43
C GLY A 641 14.17 -13.46 18.52
N ASN A 642 14.83 -12.30 18.41
CA ASN A 642 15.93 -11.90 19.31
C ASN A 642 15.47 -11.11 20.54
N ASP A 643 14.19 -10.75 20.66
CA ASP A 643 13.65 -10.00 21.82
C ASP A 643 13.44 -10.91 23.05
N GLU A 644 14.51 -11.16 23.78
CA GLU A 644 14.46 -11.98 25.01
C GLU A 644 13.70 -11.28 26.14
N ALA A 645 13.82 -9.96 26.27
CA ALA A 645 13.16 -9.21 27.33
C ALA A 645 11.65 -9.15 27.12
N GLY A 646 11.19 -8.91 25.88
CA GLY A 646 9.78 -8.95 25.52
C GLY A 646 9.18 -10.34 25.72
N ARG A 647 9.91 -11.39 25.36
CA ARG A 647 9.48 -12.79 25.57
C ARG A 647 9.29 -13.12 27.06
N LYS A 648 10.24 -12.75 27.93
CA LYS A 648 10.12 -12.95 29.39
C LYS A 648 8.91 -12.23 29.94
N ARG A 649 8.64 -11.00 29.49
CA ARG A 649 7.47 -10.21 29.89
C ARG A 649 6.18 -10.90 29.47
N HIS A 650 6.07 -11.29 28.20
CA HIS A 650 4.88 -11.97 27.66
C HIS A 650 4.57 -13.27 28.42
N ILE A 651 5.59 -14.09 28.72
CA ILE A 651 5.43 -15.32 29.50
C ILE A 651 4.96 -14.98 30.92
N SER A 652 5.47 -13.92 31.54
CA SER A 652 5.05 -13.49 32.87
C SER A 652 3.59 -13.01 32.91
N GLU A 653 3.15 -12.32 31.86
CA GLU A 653 1.81 -11.75 31.76
C GLU A 653 0.75 -12.81 31.40
N HIS A 654 1.06 -13.69 30.44
CA HIS A 654 0.11 -14.61 29.84
C HIS A 654 0.33 -16.10 30.19
N GLY A 655 1.47 -16.44 30.82
CA GLY A 655 1.79 -17.85 31.09
C GLY A 655 0.76 -18.61 31.90
N LYS A 656 -0.01 -17.91 32.74
CA LYS A 656 -1.08 -18.52 33.54
C LYS A 656 -2.24 -19.02 32.69
N GLU A 657 -2.51 -18.40 31.54
CA GLU A 657 -3.61 -18.76 30.62
C GLU A 657 -3.36 -20.14 29.98
N TYR A 658 -2.10 -20.58 29.95
CA TYR A 658 -1.68 -21.84 29.32
C TYR A 658 -1.32 -22.96 30.33
N LEU A 659 -1.50 -22.71 31.64
CA LEU A 659 -1.14 -23.70 32.68
C LEU A 659 -1.88 -25.03 32.52
N ASP A 660 -3.13 -24.98 32.10
CA ASP A 660 -3.97 -26.19 31.89
C ASP A 660 -3.56 -26.99 30.63
N GLN A 661 -2.71 -26.41 29.78
CA GLN A 661 -2.17 -27.06 28.57
C GLN A 661 -0.75 -27.60 28.81
N LEU A 662 -0.14 -27.27 29.93
CA LEU A 662 1.19 -27.79 30.30
C LEU A 662 1.02 -29.18 30.91
N ASP A 663 1.70 -30.16 30.30
CA ASP A 663 1.86 -31.46 30.90
C ASP A 663 2.87 -31.37 32.05
N LEU A 664 2.36 -31.07 33.24
CA LEU A 664 3.16 -30.99 34.47
C LEU A 664 3.49 -32.42 34.91
N GLN A 665 4.52 -33.04 34.34
CA GLN A 665 5.20 -34.23 34.83
C GLN A 665 6.55 -33.87 35.40
#